data_1bb7ab8d5f8cef5ca54cb822a9aedd50
#
_entry.id   1bb7ab8d5f8cef5ca54cb822a9aedd50
#
_cell.length_a   1.000
_cell.length_b   1.000
_cell.length_c   1.000
_cell.angle_alpha   90.00
_cell.angle_beta   90.00
_cell.angle_gamma   90.00
#
_symmetry.space_group_name_H-M   'P 1'
#
loop_
_entity.id
_entity.type
_entity.pdbx_description
1 polymer ?
#
loop_
_entity_poly.entity_id
_entity_poly.type
_entity_poly.pdbx_seq_one_letter_code
_entity_poly.pdbx_strand_id
1 'polypeptide(L)'
;MIKSIKAIMRQDREPYRVPRRVQDVIPIQCVWPDGIFKVGIKFSKTYRFTDINYKVASRNDKETMFLAYSELLNSLDCAATTKLTICNRRQSQADFEQSVLMPMREDGLDKYRREYNQMLMDKATGANGITQEKYVTITVYKRDIEDARAYFTRIGADLAARFAALGSKCVELDTTDRLRILHDFYRAGDEGNFHFDMADMARKGHDFKDYICPDGIEKHSDYLKLGGRYCRVLFLKDYANYIQDEIVTNLTDLDRNMMLSIDILNVPTDEAVREVENRLLGVETNITNWQRRQNQNNNFSAIVPYDMELQRRESKEFLADLTTRDQRMMQAVLTLVITADTKQQLDTDTEKIRSLSGRCQLAVLKYQQIDGLNTVLPIGTRKINAFRTLTTESLAVFMPFKVQEIMDRGGIYFGENAISHNLIMCNKANLLNQSSFRLGVPGSGKSFSVKEEIVFLILNTDDDILIADPEGEYAPLIEAMDGVGSVIRVAAGGKDRLNAMYMVDGYGENNPIVVKSQFIMSLVERIDPKGVGAKQKSIIDRCTGDLYEEAEQKSTVPTLAALREKLMEQPEAEAREIALALELFTTGSLDIFGHDSTVDLDKRVVVFDIHGLGEQLKPIGHLVITDTMLNRVTLNWKKGRRTHVFIDEFHVMFENEFSAAFFNSAWRQFRKRNAYPTAITQNVEYLLDSVQASTMLSNSEFIVMLNQAAGDREKLAHLLNISEEQMSYITNADAGCGLIKYGSALVPFVNHFPHNTELYRLMTTKPGEGRFSGGRA
;
A
#
# COMPACT_ATOMS: atom_id res chain seq x y z
N MET A 1 9.87 -32.03 -30.03
CA MET A 1 10.22 -31.35 -28.76
C MET A 1 11.66 -30.86 -28.73
N ILE A 2 12.67 -31.67 -28.91
CA ILE A 2 14.11 -31.27 -28.90
C ILE A 2 14.43 -30.11 -29.87
N LYS A 3 13.79 -30.06 -31.05
CA LYS A 3 13.98 -28.98 -32.02
C LYS A 3 13.38 -27.64 -31.51
N SER A 4 12.31 -27.65 -30.68
CA SER A 4 11.67 -26.47 -30.18
C SER A 4 12.48 -25.80 -29.07
N ILE A 5 13.07 -26.58 -28.13
CA ILE A 5 13.89 -26.01 -27.04
C ILE A 5 15.21 -25.48 -27.58
N LYS A 6 15.89 -26.21 -28.48
CA LYS A 6 17.06 -25.65 -29.18
C LYS A 6 16.74 -24.37 -29.95
N ALA A 7 15.52 -24.22 -30.45
CA ALA A 7 15.07 -22.97 -31.09
C ALA A 7 14.84 -21.84 -30.08
N ILE A 8 14.25 -22.17 -28.89
CA ILE A 8 14.03 -21.21 -27.80
C ILE A 8 15.37 -20.77 -27.18
N MET A 9 16.32 -21.68 -27.04
CA MET A 9 17.66 -21.39 -26.51
C MET A 9 18.55 -20.62 -27.50
N ARG A 10 18.22 -20.60 -28.77
CA ARG A 10 18.97 -19.82 -29.75
C ARG A 10 18.77 -18.33 -29.50
N GLN A 11 19.87 -17.59 -29.58
CA GLN A 11 19.87 -16.15 -29.67
C GLN A 11 18.95 -15.69 -30.81
N ASP A 12 18.16 -14.64 -30.61
CA ASP A 12 17.35 -14.04 -31.67
C ASP A 12 18.27 -13.38 -32.69
N ARG A 13 18.69 -14.15 -33.68
CA ARG A 13 19.52 -13.67 -34.79
C ARG A 13 18.63 -13.26 -35.94
N GLU A 14 18.51 -11.95 -36.13
CA GLU A 14 18.04 -11.38 -37.36
C GLU A 14 19.25 -11.08 -38.29
N PRO A 15 19.11 -11.17 -39.62
CA PRO A 15 20.14 -10.71 -40.53
C PRO A 15 20.46 -9.25 -40.19
N TYR A 16 21.74 -8.94 -39.98
CA TYR A 16 22.17 -7.58 -39.65
C TYR A 16 21.76 -6.63 -40.82
N ARG A 17 20.90 -5.68 -40.47
CA ARG A 17 20.56 -4.55 -41.32
C ARG A 17 21.10 -3.29 -40.67
N VAL A 18 21.77 -2.44 -41.44
CA VAL A 18 22.17 -1.13 -40.91
C VAL A 18 20.92 -0.29 -40.66
N PRO A 19 20.62 0.09 -39.42
CA PRO A 19 19.48 0.92 -39.11
C PRO A 19 19.61 2.27 -39.83
N ARG A 20 18.57 2.68 -40.52
CA ARG A 20 18.50 3.98 -41.19
C ARG A 20 17.77 5.02 -40.35
N ARG A 21 16.88 4.57 -39.46
CA ARG A 21 16.08 5.40 -38.55
C ARG A 21 16.21 4.86 -37.13
N VAL A 22 15.89 5.71 -36.16
CA VAL A 22 15.89 5.30 -34.72
C VAL A 22 14.89 4.18 -34.49
N GLN A 23 13.73 4.21 -35.16
CA GLN A 23 12.69 3.19 -35.10
C GLN A 23 13.19 1.78 -35.50
N ASP A 24 14.19 1.70 -36.41
CA ASP A 24 14.76 0.41 -36.84
C ASP A 24 15.52 -0.31 -35.72
N VAL A 25 15.96 0.42 -34.71
CA VAL A 25 16.68 -0.16 -33.53
C VAL A 25 15.72 -0.88 -32.59
N ILE A 26 14.44 -0.49 -32.55
CA ILE A 26 13.41 -1.10 -31.71
C ILE A 26 12.80 -2.27 -32.47
N PRO A 27 12.98 -3.53 -32.03
CA PRO A 27 12.64 -4.70 -32.81
C PRO A 27 11.15 -5.06 -32.83
N ILE A 28 10.28 -4.28 -32.17
CA ILE A 28 8.84 -4.50 -32.16
C ILE A 28 8.28 -4.22 -33.57
N GLN A 29 7.53 -5.18 -34.12
CA GLN A 29 6.94 -5.10 -35.45
C GLN A 29 5.47 -4.71 -35.41
N CYS A 30 4.70 -5.26 -34.48
CA CYS A 30 3.28 -5.02 -34.32
C CYS A 30 2.90 -4.97 -32.85
N VAL A 31 1.86 -4.19 -32.53
CA VAL A 31 1.23 -4.10 -31.23
C VAL A 31 -0.28 -4.24 -31.38
N TRP A 32 -0.96 -4.86 -30.41
CA TRP A 32 -2.42 -5.04 -30.39
C TRP A 32 -3.00 -4.39 -29.12
N PRO A 33 -4.27 -3.96 -29.12
CA PRO A 33 -4.88 -3.24 -27.99
C PRO A 33 -4.77 -3.97 -26.64
N ASP A 34 -4.79 -5.31 -26.68
CA ASP A 34 -4.69 -6.20 -25.53
C ASP A 34 -3.28 -6.35 -24.95
N GLY A 35 -2.34 -5.51 -25.35
CA GLY A 35 -0.98 -5.49 -24.85
C GLY A 35 -0.07 -6.58 -25.40
N ILE A 36 -0.45 -7.27 -26.46
CA ILE A 36 0.42 -8.24 -27.13
C ILE A 36 1.37 -7.52 -28.09
N PHE A 37 2.66 -7.78 -27.99
CA PHE A 37 3.69 -7.29 -28.92
C PHE A 37 4.25 -8.45 -29.74
N LYS A 38 4.55 -8.18 -31.02
CA LYS A 38 5.19 -9.12 -31.94
C LYS A 38 6.61 -8.68 -32.26
N VAL A 39 7.55 -9.59 -32.11
CA VAL A 39 8.94 -9.40 -32.52
C VAL A 39 9.38 -10.65 -33.32
N GLY A 40 9.66 -10.48 -34.61
CA GLY A 40 9.92 -11.62 -35.50
C GLY A 40 8.72 -12.56 -35.54
N ILE A 41 8.94 -13.81 -35.13
CA ILE A 41 7.90 -14.87 -35.05
C ILE A 41 7.39 -15.09 -33.62
N LYS A 42 7.80 -14.26 -32.66
CA LYS A 42 7.43 -14.37 -31.25
C LYS A 42 6.37 -13.35 -30.88
N PHE A 43 5.50 -13.76 -29.97
CA PHE A 43 4.53 -12.91 -29.30
C PHE A 43 4.89 -12.78 -27.83
N SER A 44 4.72 -11.60 -27.26
CA SER A 44 4.98 -11.35 -25.85
C SER A 44 3.84 -10.57 -25.20
N LYS A 45 3.56 -10.87 -23.94
CA LYS A 45 2.64 -10.11 -23.08
C LYS A 45 3.32 -9.83 -21.75
N THR A 46 3.05 -8.67 -21.17
CA THR A 46 3.65 -8.21 -19.93
C THR A 46 2.58 -8.04 -18.85
N TYR A 47 2.92 -8.44 -17.65
CA TYR A 47 2.10 -8.32 -16.44
C TYR A 47 2.88 -7.52 -15.41
N ARG A 48 2.21 -6.64 -14.68
CA ARG A 48 2.79 -5.92 -13.54
C ARG A 48 2.41 -6.64 -12.26
N PHE A 49 3.37 -6.83 -11.36
CA PHE A 49 3.11 -7.42 -10.05
C PHE A 49 3.60 -6.50 -8.92
N THR A 50 2.93 -6.59 -7.76
CA THR A 50 3.25 -5.78 -6.59
C THR A 50 4.32 -6.44 -5.73
N ASP A 51 4.97 -5.64 -4.89
CA ASP A 51 5.91 -6.14 -3.90
C ASP A 51 5.22 -6.86 -2.75
N ILE A 52 5.98 -7.64 -2.00
CA ILE A 52 5.58 -8.26 -0.73
C ILE A 52 6.57 -7.84 0.37
N ASN A 53 6.17 -7.94 1.63
CA ASN A 53 6.98 -7.53 2.78
C ASN A 53 8.05 -8.56 3.15
N TYR A 54 8.89 -8.96 2.18
CA TYR A 54 9.92 -9.97 2.41
C TYR A 54 10.97 -9.54 3.44
N LYS A 55 11.42 -8.28 3.39
CA LYS A 55 12.50 -7.79 4.25
C LYS A 55 12.13 -7.76 5.73
N VAL A 56 10.87 -7.50 6.05
CA VAL A 56 10.32 -7.42 7.41
C VAL A 56 9.54 -8.67 7.84
N ALA A 57 9.57 -9.72 7.04
CA ALA A 57 8.95 -10.99 7.39
C ALA A 57 9.80 -11.76 8.42
N SER A 58 9.14 -12.57 9.25
CA SER A 58 9.83 -13.49 10.14
C SER A 58 10.67 -14.51 9.36
N ARG A 59 11.63 -15.15 10.02
CA ARG A 59 12.46 -16.18 9.38
C ARG A 59 11.61 -17.28 8.77
N ASN A 60 10.61 -17.76 9.48
CA ASN A 60 9.72 -18.82 9.01
C ASN A 60 8.87 -18.33 7.82
N ASP A 61 8.39 -17.08 7.84
CA ASP A 61 7.66 -16.50 6.73
C ASP A 61 8.55 -16.32 5.51
N LYS A 62 9.81 -15.87 5.69
CA LYS A 62 10.80 -15.78 4.61
C LYS A 62 11.04 -17.13 3.95
N GLU A 63 11.20 -18.20 4.74
CA GLU A 63 11.34 -19.56 4.23
C GLU A 63 10.09 -19.97 3.43
N THR A 64 8.89 -19.71 3.96
CA THR A 64 7.62 -19.99 3.26
C THR A 64 7.50 -19.20 1.96
N MET A 65 7.82 -17.91 1.96
CA MET A 65 7.81 -17.06 0.75
C MET A 65 8.84 -17.53 -0.27
N PHE A 66 10.03 -17.95 0.17
CA PHE A 66 11.06 -18.49 -0.69
C PHE A 66 10.63 -19.79 -1.37
N LEU A 67 10.00 -20.70 -0.62
CA LEU A 67 9.45 -21.95 -1.17
C LEU A 67 8.31 -21.67 -2.15
N ALA A 68 7.38 -20.80 -1.82
CA ALA A 68 6.29 -20.42 -2.72
C ALA A 68 6.80 -19.74 -4.01
N TYR A 69 7.86 -18.93 -3.92
CA TYR A 69 8.51 -18.36 -5.10
C TYR A 69 9.23 -19.41 -5.93
N SER A 70 9.86 -20.39 -5.28
CA SER A 70 10.48 -21.55 -5.95
C SER A 70 9.44 -22.38 -6.72
N GLU A 71 8.25 -22.60 -6.13
CA GLU A 71 7.12 -23.25 -6.80
C GLU A 71 6.61 -22.44 -8.00
N LEU A 72 6.54 -21.11 -7.89
CA LEU A 72 6.20 -20.26 -9.03
C LEU A 72 7.21 -20.45 -10.17
N LEU A 73 8.52 -20.44 -9.88
CA LEU A 73 9.56 -20.68 -10.88
C LEU A 73 9.44 -22.07 -11.51
N ASN A 74 9.16 -23.10 -10.72
CA ASN A 74 8.95 -24.47 -11.20
C ASN A 74 7.73 -24.60 -12.12
N SER A 75 6.74 -23.74 -11.96
CA SER A 75 5.51 -23.75 -12.77
C SER A 75 5.65 -23.10 -14.14
N LEU A 76 6.71 -22.35 -14.39
CA LEU A 76 6.90 -21.63 -15.64
C LEU A 76 6.99 -22.61 -16.83
N ASP A 77 6.30 -22.26 -17.91
CA ASP A 77 6.18 -23.10 -19.10
C ASP A 77 7.54 -23.26 -19.83
N CYS A 78 7.96 -24.49 -20.03
CA CYS A 78 9.18 -24.81 -20.80
C CYS A 78 9.10 -24.39 -22.28
N ALA A 79 7.89 -24.18 -22.83
CA ALA A 79 7.69 -23.72 -24.20
C ALA A 79 7.75 -22.20 -24.36
N ALA A 80 7.89 -21.47 -23.26
CA ALA A 80 7.96 -20.02 -23.23
C ALA A 80 9.28 -19.52 -22.62
N THR A 81 9.63 -18.28 -22.90
CA THR A 81 10.65 -17.54 -22.17
C THR A 81 9.95 -16.58 -21.20
N THR A 82 10.31 -16.67 -19.93
CA THR A 82 9.84 -15.72 -18.90
C THR A 82 10.93 -14.71 -18.61
N LYS A 83 10.60 -13.44 -18.63
CA LYS A 83 11.50 -12.36 -18.25
C LYS A 83 10.93 -11.64 -17.04
N LEU A 84 11.67 -11.62 -15.94
CA LEU A 84 11.42 -10.76 -14.78
C LEU A 84 12.15 -9.45 -14.99
N THR A 85 11.47 -8.33 -14.83
CA THR A 85 12.07 -7.00 -14.97
C THR A 85 11.75 -6.16 -13.75
N ILE A 86 12.77 -5.56 -13.16
CA ILE A 86 12.67 -4.53 -12.11
C ILE A 86 13.06 -3.22 -12.76
N CYS A 87 12.17 -2.25 -12.73
CA CYS A 87 12.35 -0.92 -13.31
C CYS A 87 12.40 0.11 -12.20
N ASN A 88 13.55 0.73 -11.99
CA ASN A 88 13.68 1.91 -11.16
C ASN A 88 13.53 3.13 -12.03
N ARG A 89 12.56 3.95 -11.71
CA ARG A 89 12.31 5.22 -12.39
C ARG A 89 12.38 6.35 -11.37
N ARG A 90 13.19 7.35 -11.67
CA ARG A 90 13.17 8.59 -10.92
C ARG A 90 11.83 9.27 -11.17
N GLN A 91 11.12 9.61 -10.11
CA GLN A 91 9.84 10.32 -10.23
C GLN A 91 10.09 11.68 -10.86
N SER A 92 9.36 12.01 -11.93
CA SER A 92 9.47 13.31 -12.55
C SER A 92 8.89 14.37 -11.62
N GLN A 93 9.56 15.52 -11.54
CA GLN A 93 9.09 16.62 -10.70
C GLN A 93 7.68 17.07 -11.12
N ALA A 94 7.39 17.11 -12.40
CA ALA A 94 6.07 17.50 -12.92
C ALA A 94 4.96 16.50 -12.53
N ASP A 95 5.22 15.18 -12.65
CA ASP A 95 4.29 14.14 -12.20
C ASP A 95 4.06 14.20 -10.69
N PHE A 96 5.13 14.46 -9.92
CA PHE A 96 5.04 14.62 -8.47
C PHE A 96 4.19 15.84 -8.11
N GLU A 97 4.46 16.99 -8.71
CA GLU A 97 3.70 18.22 -8.48
C GLU A 97 2.22 18.04 -8.79
N GLN A 98 1.91 17.37 -9.88
CA GLN A 98 0.52 17.15 -10.30
C GLN A 98 -0.22 16.08 -9.48
N SER A 99 0.49 15.05 -8.97
CA SER A 99 -0.14 13.91 -8.31
C SER A 99 -0.15 14.00 -6.78
N VAL A 100 0.78 14.75 -6.18
CA VAL A 100 1.03 14.77 -4.73
C VAL A 100 0.77 16.15 -4.12
N LEU A 101 1.12 17.25 -4.82
CA LEU A 101 0.98 18.59 -4.25
C LEU A 101 -0.48 19.09 -4.28
N MET A 102 -0.83 19.85 -3.24
CA MET A 102 -2.13 20.46 -3.14
C MET A 102 -2.26 21.67 -4.06
N PRO A 103 -3.35 21.80 -4.84
CA PRO A 103 -3.60 23.00 -5.64
C PRO A 103 -3.92 24.20 -4.76
N MET A 104 -3.51 25.39 -5.16
CA MET A 104 -3.90 26.65 -4.52
C MET A 104 -5.38 26.95 -4.82
N ARG A 105 -6.15 27.46 -3.85
CA ARG A 105 -7.61 27.66 -3.95
C ARG A 105 -8.07 29.11 -3.72
N GLU A 106 -7.17 30.01 -3.34
CA GLU A 106 -7.45 31.43 -3.04
C GLU A 106 -8.51 31.65 -1.93
N ASP A 107 -8.58 30.70 -0.98
CA ASP A 107 -9.58 30.68 0.11
C ASP A 107 -9.03 31.13 1.48
N GLY A 108 -7.89 31.79 1.50
CA GLY A 108 -7.22 32.28 2.73
C GLY A 108 -6.33 31.22 3.40
N LEU A 109 -6.41 29.94 3.00
CA LEU A 109 -5.60 28.83 3.55
C LEU A 109 -4.34 28.52 2.73
N ASP A 110 -4.08 29.24 1.65
CA ASP A 110 -2.95 28.98 0.75
C ASP A 110 -1.58 29.10 1.41
N LYS A 111 -1.45 29.85 2.52
CA LYS A 111 -0.23 29.89 3.31
C LYS A 111 0.11 28.51 3.88
N TYR A 112 -0.89 27.77 4.36
CA TYR A 112 -0.74 26.42 4.89
C TYR A 112 -0.52 25.40 3.77
N ARG A 113 -1.18 25.55 2.60
CA ARG A 113 -0.93 24.71 1.43
C ARG A 113 0.51 24.85 0.95
N ARG A 114 1.04 26.07 0.87
CA ARG A 114 2.44 26.30 0.51
C ARG A 114 3.41 25.65 1.48
N GLU A 115 3.17 25.78 2.78
CA GLU A 115 4.01 25.18 3.80
C GLU A 115 3.96 23.65 3.74
N TYR A 116 2.79 23.07 3.58
CA TYR A 116 2.60 21.62 3.44
C TYR A 116 3.25 21.08 2.14
N ASN A 117 3.03 21.76 1.03
CA ASN A 117 3.66 21.41 -0.25
C ASN A 117 5.18 21.48 -0.19
N GLN A 118 5.73 22.51 0.47
CA GLN A 118 7.17 22.62 0.67
C GLN A 118 7.72 21.43 1.48
N MET A 119 7.04 21.06 2.55
CA MET A 119 7.39 19.86 3.33
C MET A 119 7.38 18.59 2.47
N LEU A 120 6.34 18.39 1.65
CA LEU A 120 6.27 17.24 0.74
C LEU A 120 7.40 17.25 -0.29
N MET A 121 7.76 18.41 -0.84
CA MET A 121 8.88 18.56 -1.78
C MET A 121 10.23 18.27 -1.11
N ASP A 122 10.44 18.78 0.10
CA ASP A 122 11.67 18.54 0.87
C ASP A 122 11.81 17.05 1.20
N LYS A 123 10.72 16.40 1.59
CA LYS A 123 10.64 14.96 1.84
C LYS A 123 10.92 14.15 0.58
N ALA A 124 10.29 14.48 -0.55
CA ALA A 124 10.52 13.82 -1.83
C ALA A 124 11.97 14.01 -2.34
N THR A 125 12.58 15.14 -2.06
CA THR A 125 13.97 15.41 -2.41
C THR A 125 14.94 14.65 -1.51
N GLY A 126 14.61 14.51 -0.23
CA GLY A 126 15.37 13.70 0.76
C GLY A 126 15.14 12.19 0.63
N ALA A 127 13.97 11.79 0.14
CA ALA A 127 13.67 10.41 -0.24
C ALA A 127 14.49 10.03 -1.48
N ASN A 128 14.68 8.72 -1.70
CA ASN A 128 15.37 8.25 -2.91
C ASN A 128 14.68 8.69 -4.21
N GLY A 129 13.43 9.17 -4.13
CA GLY A 129 12.64 9.70 -5.26
C GLY A 129 12.47 8.68 -6.39
N ILE A 130 12.59 7.39 -6.07
CA ILE A 130 12.54 6.30 -7.03
C ILE A 130 11.26 5.50 -6.84
N THR A 131 10.50 5.42 -7.91
CA THR A 131 9.44 4.44 -8.03
C THR A 131 10.01 3.16 -8.62
N GLN A 132 9.84 2.04 -7.91
CA GLN A 132 10.23 0.72 -8.38
C GLN A 132 9.01 -0.03 -8.85
N GLU A 133 8.99 -0.39 -10.13
CA GLU A 133 7.94 -1.21 -10.75
C GLU A 133 8.49 -2.56 -11.19
N LYS A 134 7.67 -3.60 -11.09
CA LYS A 134 8.07 -4.98 -11.33
C LYS A 134 7.16 -5.62 -12.36
N TYR A 135 7.79 -6.25 -13.34
CA TYR A 135 7.10 -6.83 -14.48
C TYR A 135 7.51 -8.27 -14.73
N VAL A 136 6.57 -9.08 -15.17
CA VAL A 136 6.84 -10.38 -15.79
C VAL A 136 6.38 -10.36 -17.23
N THR A 137 7.28 -10.62 -18.17
CA THR A 137 7.00 -10.69 -19.59
C THR A 137 7.13 -12.14 -20.06
N ILE A 138 6.03 -12.71 -20.56
CA ILE A 138 6.00 -14.04 -21.15
C ILE A 138 6.13 -13.93 -22.64
N THR A 139 7.02 -14.69 -23.24
CA THR A 139 7.29 -14.72 -24.68
C THR A 139 7.14 -16.12 -25.24
N VAL A 140 6.37 -16.29 -26.31
CA VAL A 140 6.06 -17.59 -26.88
C VAL A 140 6.11 -17.57 -28.41
N TYR A 141 6.44 -18.71 -28.99
CA TYR A 141 6.29 -18.97 -30.41
C TYR A 141 4.87 -19.47 -30.71
N LYS A 142 4.10 -18.71 -31.47
CA LYS A 142 2.78 -19.11 -31.92
C LYS A 142 2.62 -18.86 -33.41
N ARG A 143 1.67 -19.53 -34.02
CA ARG A 143 1.42 -19.44 -35.47
C ARG A 143 0.85 -18.07 -35.83
N ASP A 144 -0.14 -17.65 -35.07
CA ASP A 144 -0.87 -16.42 -35.28
C ASP A 144 -1.24 -15.74 -33.96
N ILE A 145 -1.91 -14.59 -34.06
CA ILE A 145 -2.29 -13.77 -32.90
C ILE A 145 -3.39 -14.43 -32.06
N GLU A 146 -4.31 -15.18 -32.66
CA GLU A 146 -5.42 -15.79 -31.94
C GLU A 146 -4.93 -16.94 -31.06
N ASP A 147 -4.01 -17.78 -31.59
CA ASP A 147 -3.30 -18.80 -30.80
C ASP A 147 -2.52 -18.16 -29.64
N ALA A 148 -1.93 -16.97 -29.86
CA ALA A 148 -1.21 -16.24 -28.84
C ALA A 148 -2.16 -15.69 -27.76
N ARG A 149 -3.31 -15.14 -28.13
CA ARG A 149 -4.35 -14.65 -27.19
C ARG A 149 -4.85 -15.76 -26.28
N ALA A 150 -5.26 -16.89 -26.85
CA ALA A 150 -5.72 -18.05 -26.09
C ALA A 150 -4.66 -18.54 -25.07
N TYR A 151 -3.40 -18.53 -25.50
CA TYR A 151 -2.28 -18.90 -24.63
C TYR A 151 -2.11 -17.89 -23.48
N PHE A 152 -2.07 -16.59 -23.76
CA PHE A 152 -1.85 -15.55 -22.75
C PHE A 152 -3.00 -15.42 -21.75
N THR A 153 -4.25 -15.63 -22.18
CA THR A 153 -5.41 -15.66 -21.28
C THR A 153 -5.27 -16.76 -20.22
N ARG A 154 -4.88 -17.96 -20.65
CA ARG A 154 -4.66 -19.09 -19.73
C ARG A 154 -3.49 -18.84 -18.78
N ILE A 155 -2.34 -18.42 -19.31
CA ILE A 155 -1.12 -18.17 -18.50
C ILE A 155 -1.31 -16.99 -17.57
N GLY A 156 -2.02 -15.93 -18.00
CA GLY A 156 -2.32 -14.78 -17.16
C GLY A 156 -3.12 -15.13 -15.91
N ALA A 157 -4.14 -15.98 -16.07
CA ALA A 157 -4.92 -16.48 -14.93
C ALA A 157 -4.07 -17.32 -13.96
N ASP A 158 -3.21 -18.21 -14.47
CA ASP A 158 -2.30 -19.03 -13.65
C ASP A 158 -1.28 -18.15 -12.91
N LEU A 159 -0.64 -17.20 -13.59
CA LEU A 159 0.27 -16.23 -12.97
C LEU A 159 -0.42 -15.42 -11.87
N ALA A 160 -1.62 -14.89 -12.13
CA ALA A 160 -2.38 -14.10 -11.15
C ALA A 160 -2.65 -14.93 -9.88
N ALA A 161 -3.06 -16.20 -10.03
CA ALA A 161 -3.30 -17.08 -8.89
C ALA A 161 -2.03 -17.37 -8.09
N ARG A 162 -0.89 -17.60 -8.74
CA ARG A 162 0.38 -17.90 -8.08
C ARG A 162 0.98 -16.68 -7.38
N PHE A 163 0.93 -15.51 -8.01
CA PHE A 163 1.35 -14.28 -7.35
C PHE A 163 0.42 -13.93 -6.17
N ALA A 164 -0.89 -14.22 -6.28
CA ALA A 164 -1.81 -14.04 -5.16
C ALA A 164 -1.47 -14.97 -3.98
N ALA A 165 -1.04 -16.21 -4.24
CA ALA A 165 -0.56 -17.13 -3.20
C ALA A 165 0.70 -16.61 -2.47
N LEU A 166 1.54 -15.81 -3.14
CA LEU A 166 2.67 -15.09 -2.56
C LEU A 166 2.27 -13.80 -1.80
N GLY A 167 1.00 -13.40 -1.85
CA GLY A 167 0.54 -12.10 -1.33
C GLY A 167 0.81 -10.92 -2.28
N SER A 168 1.15 -11.18 -3.53
CA SER A 168 1.38 -10.17 -4.57
C SER A 168 0.20 -10.11 -5.55
N LYS A 169 -0.17 -8.91 -6.01
CA LYS A 169 -1.19 -8.72 -7.04
C LYS A 169 -0.52 -8.67 -8.41
N CYS A 170 -0.95 -9.53 -9.33
CA CYS A 170 -0.46 -9.55 -10.71
C CYS A 170 -1.57 -9.10 -11.67
N VAL A 171 -1.28 -8.09 -12.50
CA VAL A 171 -2.25 -7.43 -13.41
C VAL A 171 -1.70 -7.41 -14.82
N GLU A 172 -2.54 -7.71 -15.80
CA GLU A 172 -2.20 -7.59 -17.22
C GLU A 172 -2.03 -6.13 -17.62
N LEU A 173 -1.02 -5.86 -18.45
CA LEU A 173 -0.81 -4.54 -19.05
C LEU A 173 -1.38 -4.50 -20.47
N ASP A 174 -2.06 -3.41 -20.80
CA ASP A 174 -2.48 -3.11 -22.15
C ASP A 174 -1.33 -2.52 -22.98
N THR A 175 -1.63 -2.15 -24.22
CA THR A 175 -0.61 -1.57 -25.11
C THR A 175 -0.17 -0.20 -24.66
N THR A 176 -1.07 0.63 -24.15
CA THR A 176 -0.74 1.96 -23.65
C THR A 176 0.22 1.88 -22.48
N ASP A 177 -0.06 0.98 -21.52
CA ASP A 177 0.81 0.73 -20.36
C ASP A 177 2.20 0.26 -20.80
N ARG A 178 2.28 -0.71 -21.73
CA ARG A 178 3.55 -1.23 -22.21
C ARG A 178 4.37 -0.22 -23.00
N LEU A 179 3.73 0.59 -23.84
CA LEU A 179 4.40 1.66 -24.57
C LEU A 179 4.86 2.76 -23.62
N ARG A 180 4.11 3.05 -22.54
CA ARG A 180 4.51 3.99 -21.51
C ARG A 180 5.82 3.58 -20.83
N ILE A 181 6.00 2.31 -20.49
CA ILE A 181 7.26 1.80 -19.92
C ILE A 181 8.43 2.12 -20.86
N LEU A 182 8.26 1.93 -22.16
CA LEU A 182 9.30 2.19 -23.14
C LEU A 182 9.52 3.69 -23.36
N HIS A 183 8.45 4.49 -23.41
CA HIS A 183 8.51 5.95 -23.51
C HIS A 183 9.29 6.53 -22.33
N ASP A 184 8.91 6.18 -21.11
CA ASP A 184 9.52 6.68 -19.88
C ASP A 184 11.00 6.29 -19.77
N PHE A 185 11.39 5.17 -20.36
CA PHE A 185 12.80 4.79 -20.45
C PHE A 185 13.58 5.59 -21.50
N TYR A 186 13.05 5.69 -22.73
CA TYR A 186 13.74 6.33 -23.86
C TYR A 186 13.68 7.85 -23.80
N ARG A 187 12.60 8.41 -23.25
CA ARG A 187 12.31 9.84 -23.11
C ARG A 187 12.19 10.27 -21.65
N ALA A 188 13.05 9.73 -20.79
CA ALA A 188 13.02 10.08 -19.37
C ALA A 188 13.16 11.60 -19.16
N GLY A 189 12.21 12.19 -18.40
CA GLY A 189 12.03 13.64 -18.24
C GLY A 189 10.88 14.22 -19.07
N ASP A 190 10.24 13.41 -19.94
CA ASP A 190 9.11 13.80 -20.80
C ASP A 190 7.85 12.96 -20.51
N GLU A 191 7.81 12.34 -19.31
CA GLU A 191 6.77 11.37 -18.90
C GLU A 191 5.36 11.96 -18.92
N GLY A 192 5.23 13.25 -18.57
CA GLY A 192 3.95 13.97 -18.55
C GLY A 192 3.34 14.20 -19.94
N ASN A 193 4.15 14.13 -21.00
CA ASN A 193 3.71 14.37 -22.38
C ASN A 193 3.31 13.09 -23.12
N PHE A 194 3.35 11.92 -22.47
CA PHE A 194 2.95 10.68 -23.09
C PHE A 194 1.43 10.59 -23.26
N HIS A 195 0.97 10.68 -24.50
CA HIS A 195 -0.41 10.45 -24.91
C HIS A 195 -0.43 9.48 -26.08
N PHE A 196 -0.91 8.27 -25.85
CA PHE A 196 -1.06 7.26 -26.89
C PHE A 196 -2.51 6.81 -26.98
N ASP A 197 -3.07 6.93 -28.19
CA ASP A 197 -4.37 6.35 -28.58
C ASP A 197 -4.21 5.63 -29.91
N MET A 198 -4.56 4.34 -29.92
CA MET A 198 -4.37 3.50 -31.11
C MET A 198 -5.25 3.91 -32.30
N ALA A 199 -6.48 4.40 -32.05
CA ALA A 199 -7.37 4.86 -33.05
C ALA A 199 -6.87 6.19 -33.66
N ASP A 200 -6.36 7.08 -32.83
CA ASP A 200 -5.79 8.36 -33.23
C ASP A 200 -4.49 8.17 -34.02
N MET A 201 -3.63 7.24 -33.60
CA MET A 201 -2.43 6.84 -34.32
C MET A 201 -2.75 6.34 -35.71
N ALA A 202 -3.72 5.42 -35.86
CA ALA A 202 -4.12 4.87 -37.14
C ALA A 202 -4.71 5.96 -38.07
N ARG A 203 -5.54 6.87 -37.53
CA ARG A 203 -6.13 7.99 -38.26
C ARG A 203 -5.09 8.98 -38.76
N LYS A 204 -4.04 9.24 -37.98
CA LYS A 204 -2.96 10.18 -38.36
C LYS A 204 -1.88 9.53 -39.23
N GLY A 205 -1.90 8.21 -39.39
CA GLY A 205 -0.89 7.47 -40.14
C GLY A 205 0.48 7.42 -39.46
N HIS A 206 0.53 7.59 -38.12
CA HIS A 206 1.76 7.46 -37.31
C HIS A 206 2.08 5.99 -37.03
N ASP A 207 3.36 5.69 -36.77
CA ASP A 207 3.79 4.43 -36.20
C ASP A 207 3.78 4.55 -34.67
N PHE A 208 3.40 3.48 -33.95
CA PHE A 208 3.48 3.46 -32.46
C PHE A 208 4.90 3.77 -31.97
N LYS A 209 5.94 3.48 -32.74
CA LYS A 209 7.34 3.79 -32.43
C LYS A 209 7.61 5.30 -32.36
N ASP A 210 6.84 6.13 -33.03
CA ASP A 210 6.99 7.59 -33.00
C ASP A 210 6.70 8.14 -31.60
N TYR A 211 5.89 7.43 -30.81
CA TYR A 211 5.54 7.80 -29.44
C TYR A 211 6.59 7.39 -28.40
N ILE A 212 7.50 6.47 -28.72
CA ILE A 212 8.46 5.91 -27.78
C ILE A 212 9.93 6.16 -28.14
N CYS A 213 10.25 6.45 -29.39
CA CYS A 213 11.63 6.62 -29.83
C CYS A 213 12.30 7.85 -29.20
N PRO A 214 13.57 7.76 -28.81
CA PRO A 214 14.38 8.94 -28.48
C PRO A 214 14.70 9.72 -29.76
N ASP A 215 15.15 10.98 -29.62
CA ASP A 215 15.49 11.85 -30.74
C ASP A 215 16.69 11.33 -31.56
N GLY A 216 17.57 10.58 -30.96
CA GLY A 216 18.73 9.97 -31.61
C GLY A 216 19.34 8.84 -30.79
N ILE A 217 20.04 7.92 -31.48
CA ILE A 217 20.83 6.85 -30.84
C ILE A 217 22.25 6.86 -31.40
N GLU A 218 23.23 7.22 -30.57
CA GLU A 218 24.66 7.12 -30.89
C GLU A 218 25.23 5.84 -30.28
N LYS A 219 25.99 5.07 -31.09
CA LYS A 219 26.57 3.80 -30.69
C LYS A 219 28.06 3.95 -30.38
N HIS A 220 28.46 3.58 -29.18
CA HIS A 220 29.85 3.46 -28.79
C HIS A 220 30.20 2.02 -28.38
N SER A 221 31.47 1.74 -28.16
CA SER A 221 31.93 0.38 -27.86
C SER A 221 31.37 -0.18 -26.56
N ASP A 222 31.15 0.65 -25.55
CA ASP A 222 30.81 0.28 -24.17
C ASP A 222 29.63 1.08 -23.57
N TYR A 223 29.02 1.97 -24.35
CA TYR A 223 27.82 2.72 -23.97
C TYR A 223 27.01 3.15 -25.21
N LEU A 224 25.79 3.62 -24.98
CA LEU A 224 24.94 4.29 -25.95
C LEU A 224 24.66 5.72 -25.49
N LYS A 225 24.35 6.61 -26.44
CA LYS A 225 23.75 7.89 -26.12
C LYS A 225 22.35 7.92 -26.73
N LEU A 226 21.34 8.07 -25.88
CA LEU A 226 19.92 8.08 -26.22
C LEU A 226 19.40 9.52 -26.09
N GLY A 227 19.26 10.23 -27.20
CA GLY A 227 18.99 11.66 -27.17
C GLY A 227 20.09 12.40 -26.40
N GLY A 228 19.74 13.08 -25.29
CA GLY A 228 20.67 13.80 -24.42
C GLY A 228 21.33 12.95 -23.34
N ARG A 229 20.95 11.67 -23.15
CA ARG A 229 21.36 10.83 -22.02
C ARG A 229 22.30 9.72 -22.40
N TYR A 230 23.17 9.36 -21.48
CA TYR A 230 24.10 8.22 -21.61
C TYR A 230 23.50 6.97 -21.00
N CYS A 231 23.70 5.83 -21.67
CA CYS A 231 23.14 4.54 -21.30
C CYS A 231 24.21 3.45 -21.39
N ARG A 232 24.26 2.55 -20.42
CA ARG A 232 25.21 1.42 -20.40
C ARG A 232 24.52 0.17 -19.97
N VAL A 233 24.77 -0.91 -20.72
CA VAL A 233 24.26 -2.24 -20.43
C VAL A 233 25.38 -3.11 -19.87
N LEU A 234 25.06 -3.76 -18.74
CA LEU A 234 25.91 -4.76 -18.08
C LEU A 234 25.21 -6.11 -18.11
N PHE A 235 25.97 -7.17 -17.95
CA PHE A 235 25.45 -8.53 -17.78
C PHE A 235 26.20 -9.25 -16.67
N LEU A 236 25.56 -10.25 -16.08
CA LEU A 236 26.16 -11.08 -15.08
C LEU A 236 27.07 -12.13 -15.76
N LYS A 237 28.38 -11.92 -15.64
CA LYS A 237 29.41 -12.75 -16.27
C LYS A 237 29.64 -14.03 -15.48
N ASP A 238 29.85 -13.88 -14.18
CA ASP A 238 30.11 -15.02 -13.29
C ASP A 238 29.26 -14.91 -12.03
N TYR A 239 28.74 -16.07 -11.60
CA TYR A 239 27.96 -16.25 -10.39
C TYR A 239 28.86 -16.72 -9.26
N ALA A 240 28.66 -16.23 -8.05
CA ALA A 240 29.37 -16.75 -6.88
C ALA A 240 28.83 -18.13 -6.49
N ASN A 241 29.69 -18.96 -5.91
CA ASN A 241 29.26 -20.26 -5.37
C ASN A 241 28.28 -20.15 -4.20
N TYR A 242 28.25 -18.99 -3.53
CA TYR A 242 27.31 -18.65 -2.48
C TYR A 242 26.80 -17.22 -2.72
N ILE A 243 25.52 -17.09 -2.90
CA ILE A 243 24.81 -15.83 -3.15
C ILE A 243 23.80 -15.65 -2.03
N GLN A 244 23.74 -14.42 -1.48
CA GLN A 244 22.69 -14.04 -0.52
C GLN A 244 21.45 -13.53 -1.26
N ASP A 245 20.29 -13.71 -0.68
CA ASP A 245 18.97 -13.30 -1.22
C ASP A 245 18.78 -11.78 -1.33
N GLU A 246 19.71 -11.00 -0.82
CA GLU A 246 19.70 -9.53 -0.92
C GLU A 246 20.36 -8.96 -2.18
N ILE A 247 20.95 -9.79 -3.07
CA ILE A 247 21.73 -9.29 -4.21
C ILE A 247 20.91 -8.42 -5.16
N VAL A 248 19.68 -8.82 -5.46
CA VAL A 248 18.79 -8.04 -6.34
C VAL A 248 18.39 -6.73 -5.67
N THR A 249 18.05 -6.78 -4.39
CA THR A 249 17.72 -5.61 -3.59
C THR A 249 18.90 -4.64 -3.55
N ASN A 250 20.10 -5.11 -3.25
CA ASN A 250 21.32 -4.26 -3.19
C ASN A 250 21.64 -3.61 -4.55
N LEU A 251 21.43 -4.32 -5.65
CA LEU A 251 21.64 -3.78 -6.99
C LEU A 251 20.55 -2.75 -7.38
N THR A 252 19.32 -2.93 -6.91
CA THR A 252 18.18 -2.09 -7.28
C THR A 252 17.85 -0.99 -6.27
N ASP A 253 18.56 -0.92 -5.14
CA ASP A 253 18.42 0.18 -4.14
C ASP A 253 19.19 1.46 -4.52
N LEU A 254 19.71 1.53 -5.73
CA LEU A 254 20.39 2.71 -6.23
C LEU A 254 19.40 3.80 -6.64
N ASP A 255 19.68 5.04 -6.21
CA ASP A 255 18.96 6.24 -6.63
C ASP A 255 19.30 6.60 -8.09
N ARG A 256 18.93 5.73 -9.03
CA ARG A 256 19.21 5.91 -10.47
C ARG A 256 18.12 5.27 -11.31
N ASN A 257 17.89 5.87 -12.48
CA ASN A 257 17.09 5.23 -13.51
C ASN A 257 17.82 4.00 -14.03
N MET A 258 17.22 2.83 -13.80
CA MET A 258 17.79 1.56 -14.21
C MET A 258 16.71 0.52 -14.49
N MET A 259 17.04 -0.47 -15.29
CA MET A 259 16.25 -1.71 -15.40
C MET A 259 17.17 -2.90 -15.20
N LEU A 260 16.74 -3.85 -14.37
CA LEU A 260 17.36 -5.16 -14.20
C LEU A 260 16.38 -6.20 -14.74
N SER A 261 16.86 -7.06 -15.65
CA SER A 261 16.03 -8.14 -16.20
C SER A 261 16.73 -9.49 -16.07
N ILE A 262 15.93 -10.49 -15.74
CA ILE A 262 16.34 -11.89 -15.68
C ILE A 262 15.48 -12.67 -16.69
N ASP A 263 16.10 -13.11 -17.78
CA ASP A 263 15.47 -14.03 -18.75
C ASP A 263 15.61 -15.45 -18.24
N ILE A 264 14.50 -16.17 -18.12
CA ILE A 264 14.41 -17.52 -17.55
C ILE A 264 13.84 -18.47 -18.59
N LEU A 265 14.54 -19.60 -18.81
CA LEU A 265 14.05 -20.72 -19.62
C LEU A 265 14.08 -21.98 -18.77
N ASN A 266 12.93 -22.58 -18.59
CA ASN A 266 12.84 -23.88 -17.95
C ASN A 266 13.20 -24.98 -18.93
N VAL A 267 14.09 -25.87 -18.52
CA VAL A 267 14.44 -27.07 -19.30
C VAL A 267 13.54 -28.22 -18.84
N PRO A 268 12.90 -28.97 -19.77
CA PRO A 268 12.13 -30.16 -19.39
C PRO A 268 12.96 -31.13 -18.58
N THR A 269 12.39 -31.71 -17.53
CA THR A 269 13.12 -32.55 -16.56
C THR A 269 13.81 -33.73 -17.21
N ASP A 270 13.18 -34.37 -18.20
CA ASP A 270 13.74 -35.49 -18.94
C ASP A 270 14.99 -35.12 -19.78
N GLU A 271 14.98 -33.89 -20.34
CA GLU A 271 16.15 -33.39 -21.07
C GLU A 271 17.25 -32.95 -20.11
N ALA A 272 16.87 -32.29 -18.99
CA ALA A 272 17.78 -31.84 -17.96
C ALA A 272 18.56 -33.02 -17.34
N VAL A 273 17.86 -34.07 -16.92
CA VAL A 273 18.47 -35.27 -16.36
C VAL A 273 19.43 -35.89 -17.36
N ARG A 274 19.01 -36.07 -18.61
CA ARG A 274 19.86 -36.63 -19.67
C ARG A 274 21.10 -35.78 -19.95
N GLU A 275 20.99 -34.45 -19.91
CA GLU A 275 22.14 -33.57 -20.09
C GLU A 275 23.16 -33.71 -18.96
N VAL A 276 22.69 -33.78 -17.70
CA VAL A 276 23.55 -33.92 -16.53
C VAL A 276 24.16 -35.32 -16.46
N GLU A 277 23.42 -36.38 -16.79
CA GLU A 277 23.95 -37.75 -16.92
C GLU A 277 25.06 -37.85 -17.97
N ASN A 278 24.86 -37.24 -19.14
CA ASN A 278 25.91 -37.22 -20.18
C ASN A 278 27.15 -36.43 -19.74
N ARG A 279 26.96 -35.32 -19.01
CA ARG A 279 28.09 -34.58 -18.42
C ARG A 279 28.83 -35.39 -17.38
N LEU A 280 28.11 -36.05 -16.48
CA LEU A 280 28.70 -36.95 -15.47
C LEU A 280 29.49 -38.09 -16.11
N LEU A 281 28.90 -38.74 -17.12
CA LEU A 281 29.56 -39.80 -17.88
C LEU A 281 30.85 -39.32 -18.56
N GLY A 282 30.84 -38.10 -19.11
CA GLY A 282 32.02 -37.44 -19.67
C GLY A 282 33.13 -37.23 -18.65
N VAL A 283 32.79 -36.74 -17.44
CA VAL A 283 33.72 -36.55 -16.34
C VAL A 283 34.30 -37.89 -15.86
N GLU A 284 33.47 -38.92 -15.67
CA GLU A 284 33.91 -40.26 -15.25
C GLU A 284 34.80 -40.91 -16.30
N THR A 285 34.50 -40.70 -17.59
CA THR A 285 35.36 -41.16 -18.69
C THR A 285 36.74 -40.45 -18.66
N ASN A 286 36.75 -39.13 -18.41
CA ASN A 286 38.00 -38.37 -18.28
C ASN A 286 38.85 -38.86 -17.09
N ILE A 287 38.23 -39.11 -15.94
CA ILE A 287 38.89 -39.66 -14.74
C ILE A 287 39.48 -41.04 -15.05
N THR A 288 38.70 -41.91 -15.68
CA THR A 288 39.14 -43.26 -16.06
C THR A 288 40.33 -43.20 -17.05
N ASN A 289 40.28 -42.34 -18.05
CA ASN A 289 41.36 -42.17 -19.01
C ASN A 289 42.61 -41.57 -18.33
N TRP A 290 42.44 -40.64 -17.39
CA TRP A 290 43.56 -40.10 -16.61
C TRP A 290 44.22 -41.21 -15.76
N GLN A 291 43.43 -42.02 -15.04
CA GLN A 291 43.91 -43.15 -14.25
C GLN A 291 44.64 -44.17 -15.11
N ARG A 292 44.12 -44.52 -16.29
CA ARG A 292 44.79 -45.43 -17.25
C ARG A 292 46.16 -44.89 -17.68
N ARG A 293 46.28 -43.59 -17.95
CA ARG A 293 47.57 -42.94 -18.29
C ARG A 293 48.56 -42.97 -17.13
N GLN A 294 48.09 -42.77 -15.89
CA GLN A 294 48.96 -42.88 -14.70
C GLN A 294 49.46 -44.28 -14.49
N ASN A 295 48.57 -45.26 -14.64
CA ASN A 295 48.95 -46.70 -14.55
C ASN A 295 49.96 -47.11 -15.63
N GLN A 296 49.81 -46.61 -16.85
CA GLN A 296 50.80 -46.86 -17.93
C GLN A 296 52.17 -46.21 -17.61
N ASN A 297 52.20 -45.14 -16.83
CA ASN A 297 53.40 -44.49 -16.36
C ASN A 297 53.91 -45.07 -15.03
N ASN A 298 53.47 -46.25 -14.59
CA ASN A 298 53.80 -46.91 -13.32
C ASN A 298 53.49 -46.09 -12.06
N ASN A 299 52.58 -45.11 -12.13
CA ASN A 299 52.19 -44.28 -11.01
C ASN A 299 50.83 -44.73 -10.45
N PHE A 300 50.83 -45.89 -9.76
CA PHE A 300 49.58 -46.53 -9.25
C PHE A 300 49.00 -45.85 -8.04
N SER A 301 49.73 -44.93 -7.37
CA SER A 301 49.26 -44.15 -6.21
C SER A 301 48.81 -42.72 -6.57
N ALA A 302 48.69 -42.43 -7.85
CA ALA A 302 48.27 -41.09 -8.27
C ALA A 302 46.86 -40.78 -7.86
N ILE A 303 46.66 -39.72 -7.08
CA ILE A 303 45.38 -39.21 -6.66
C ILE A 303 44.74 -38.43 -7.81
N VAL A 304 43.45 -38.66 -8.05
CA VAL A 304 42.68 -37.94 -9.08
C VAL A 304 42.79 -36.42 -8.82
N PRO A 305 43.08 -35.62 -9.87
CA PRO A 305 43.14 -34.16 -9.72
C PRO A 305 41.87 -33.60 -9.07
N TYR A 306 42.07 -32.68 -8.15
CA TYR A 306 40.99 -32.07 -7.38
C TYR A 306 39.88 -31.52 -8.25
N ASP A 307 40.20 -30.86 -9.36
CA ASP A 307 39.24 -30.26 -10.30
C ASP A 307 38.29 -31.32 -10.93
N MET A 308 38.84 -32.51 -11.27
CA MET A 308 38.04 -33.63 -11.84
C MET A 308 37.10 -34.23 -10.77
N GLU A 309 37.60 -34.36 -9.55
CA GLU A 309 36.79 -34.86 -8.43
C GLU A 309 35.71 -33.88 -8.03
N LEU A 310 36.02 -32.57 -8.04
CA LEU A 310 35.06 -31.52 -7.81
C LEU A 310 33.96 -31.54 -8.88
N GLN A 311 34.30 -31.57 -10.16
CA GLN A 311 33.34 -31.65 -11.25
C GLN A 311 32.44 -32.91 -11.16
N ARG A 312 33.01 -34.05 -10.73
CA ARG A 312 32.23 -35.30 -10.51
C ARG A 312 31.22 -35.10 -9.39
N ARG A 313 31.66 -34.53 -8.26
CA ARG A 313 30.79 -34.26 -7.10
C ARG A 313 29.69 -33.31 -7.45
N GLU A 314 30.01 -32.17 -8.05
CA GLU A 314 29.01 -31.16 -8.48
C GLU A 314 27.98 -31.76 -9.46
N SER A 315 28.43 -32.57 -10.43
CA SER A 315 27.49 -33.21 -11.37
C SER A 315 26.57 -34.22 -10.69
N LYS A 316 27.07 -34.96 -9.68
CA LYS A 316 26.24 -35.90 -8.90
C LYS A 316 25.23 -35.14 -8.00
N GLU A 317 25.66 -34.10 -7.32
CA GLU A 317 24.78 -33.26 -6.51
C GLU A 317 23.67 -32.65 -7.38
N PHE A 318 24.03 -32.08 -8.54
CA PHE A 318 23.06 -31.52 -9.46
C PHE A 318 22.07 -32.57 -9.99
N LEU A 319 22.51 -33.78 -10.27
CA LEU A 319 21.62 -34.90 -10.65
C LEU A 319 20.68 -35.28 -9.51
N ALA A 320 21.17 -35.35 -8.28
CA ALA A 320 20.35 -35.61 -7.10
C ALA A 320 19.30 -34.50 -6.87
N ASP A 321 19.65 -33.25 -7.07
CA ASP A 321 18.72 -32.12 -6.98
C ASP A 321 17.56 -32.27 -7.98
N LEU A 322 17.85 -32.67 -9.22
CA LEU A 322 16.84 -32.87 -10.25
C LEU A 322 15.94 -34.10 -10.03
N THR A 323 16.47 -35.16 -9.40
CA THR A 323 15.77 -36.46 -9.30
C THR A 323 15.11 -36.68 -7.94
N THR A 324 15.62 -36.10 -6.85
CA THR A 324 15.17 -36.40 -5.48
C THR A 324 14.66 -35.16 -4.72
N ARG A 325 15.04 -33.94 -5.11
CA ARG A 325 14.72 -32.70 -4.38
C ARG A 325 13.72 -31.80 -5.10
N ASP A 326 13.05 -32.27 -6.13
CA ASP A 326 12.05 -31.55 -6.94
C ASP A 326 12.55 -30.19 -7.53
N GLN A 327 13.89 -30.11 -7.71
CA GLN A 327 14.53 -28.97 -8.35
C GLN A 327 14.40 -29.08 -9.88
N ARG A 328 14.30 -27.95 -10.57
CA ARG A 328 14.35 -27.90 -12.04
C ARG A 328 15.63 -27.26 -12.53
N MET A 329 16.06 -27.66 -13.72
CA MET A 329 17.14 -26.99 -14.43
C MET A 329 16.61 -25.81 -15.20
N MET A 330 17.19 -24.65 -14.96
CA MET A 330 16.84 -23.39 -15.61
C MET A 330 18.07 -22.76 -16.25
N GLN A 331 17.86 -22.17 -17.43
CA GLN A 331 18.87 -21.33 -18.09
C GLN A 331 18.50 -19.88 -17.86
N ALA A 332 19.38 -19.11 -17.20
CA ALA A 332 19.12 -17.73 -16.87
C ALA A 332 20.15 -16.78 -17.51
N VAL A 333 19.68 -15.59 -17.91
CA VAL A 333 20.52 -14.46 -18.34
C VAL A 333 20.12 -13.24 -17.55
N LEU A 334 21.00 -12.73 -16.71
CA LEU A 334 20.77 -11.47 -15.99
C LEU A 334 21.46 -10.34 -16.73
N THR A 335 20.70 -9.32 -17.06
CA THR A 335 21.14 -8.08 -17.72
C THR A 335 20.63 -6.87 -16.96
N LEU A 336 21.41 -5.79 -16.97
CA LEU A 336 21.09 -4.55 -16.28
C LEU A 336 21.46 -3.36 -17.17
N VAL A 337 20.58 -2.38 -17.24
CA VAL A 337 20.83 -1.10 -17.91
C VAL A 337 20.74 0.04 -16.92
N ILE A 338 21.69 0.97 -17.00
CA ILE A 338 21.69 2.24 -16.26
C ILE A 338 21.72 3.41 -17.22
N THR A 339 21.12 4.53 -16.82
CA THR A 339 21.14 5.77 -17.56
C THR A 339 21.64 6.92 -16.68
N ALA A 340 22.36 7.87 -17.28
CA ALA A 340 22.89 9.05 -16.59
C ALA A 340 22.88 10.26 -17.54
N ASP A 341 22.83 11.47 -16.97
CA ASP A 341 22.83 12.71 -17.76
C ASP A 341 24.23 13.06 -18.30
N THR A 342 25.28 12.57 -17.65
CA THR A 342 26.66 12.77 -18.10
C THR A 342 27.43 11.44 -18.15
N LYS A 343 28.44 11.38 -19.02
CA LYS A 343 29.29 10.19 -19.12
C LYS A 343 30.08 9.93 -17.83
N GLN A 344 30.55 10.97 -17.15
CA GLN A 344 31.28 10.84 -15.89
C GLN A 344 30.40 10.20 -14.81
N GLN A 345 29.13 10.64 -14.70
CA GLN A 345 28.15 10.03 -13.79
C GLN A 345 27.92 8.56 -14.15
N LEU A 346 27.77 8.23 -15.44
CA LEU A 346 27.60 6.86 -15.91
C LEU A 346 28.77 5.96 -15.50
N ASP A 347 30.00 6.46 -15.62
CA ASP A 347 31.22 5.72 -15.24
C ASP A 347 31.24 5.48 -13.71
N THR A 348 30.96 6.51 -12.92
CA THR A 348 30.87 6.40 -11.45
C THR A 348 29.80 5.43 -11.00
N ASP A 349 28.60 5.51 -11.58
CA ASP A 349 27.47 4.62 -11.25
C ASP A 349 27.78 3.18 -11.68
N THR A 350 28.47 2.97 -12.80
CA THR A 350 28.93 1.65 -13.23
C THR A 350 29.88 1.00 -12.23
N GLU A 351 30.87 1.74 -11.73
CA GLU A 351 31.80 1.20 -10.73
C GLU A 351 31.09 0.93 -9.39
N LYS A 352 30.15 1.78 -8.98
CA LYS A 352 29.33 1.55 -7.79
C LYS A 352 28.52 0.25 -7.90
N ILE A 353 27.87 0.01 -9.02
CA ILE A 353 27.09 -1.22 -9.28
C ILE A 353 28.01 -2.44 -9.26
N ARG A 354 29.17 -2.37 -9.88
CA ARG A 354 30.17 -3.46 -9.87
C ARG A 354 30.68 -3.76 -8.46
N SER A 355 30.84 -2.75 -7.63
CA SER A 355 31.18 -2.91 -6.22
C SER A 355 30.05 -3.57 -5.41
N LEU A 356 28.80 -3.15 -5.62
CA LEU A 356 27.63 -3.71 -4.94
C LEU A 356 27.30 -5.14 -5.37
N SER A 357 27.68 -5.55 -6.58
CA SER A 357 27.50 -6.93 -7.04
C SER A 357 28.34 -7.94 -6.24
N GLY A 358 29.30 -7.48 -5.46
CA GLY A 358 30.10 -8.29 -4.55
C GLY A 358 30.86 -9.39 -5.28
N ARG A 359 30.57 -10.65 -4.92
CA ARG A 359 31.22 -11.82 -5.52
C ARG A 359 30.64 -12.16 -6.91
N CYS A 360 29.49 -11.64 -7.27
CA CYS A 360 28.92 -11.79 -8.60
C CYS A 360 29.56 -10.78 -9.55
N GLN A 361 30.16 -11.24 -10.63
CA GLN A 361 30.92 -10.38 -11.54
C GLN A 361 29.99 -9.79 -12.61
N LEU A 362 29.63 -8.52 -12.45
CA LEU A 362 28.98 -7.75 -13.51
C LEU A 362 30.03 -7.21 -14.50
N ALA A 363 29.83 -7.45 -15.78
CA ALA A 363 30.67 -6.99 -16.87
C ALA A 363 29.90 -6.07 -17.82
N VAL A 364 30.59 -5.05 -18.35
CA VAL A 364 30.03 -4.17 -19.38
C VAL A 364 30.03 -4.91 -20.71
N LEU A 365 28.91 -4.90 -21.43
CA LEU A 365 28.84 -5.39 -22.80
C LEU A 365 29.69 -4.52 -23.72
N LYS A 366 30.62 -5.13 -24.46
CA LYS A 366 31.42 -4.42 -25.46
C LYS A 366 30.89 -4.73 -26.87
N TYR A 367 30.69 -3.69 -27.67
CA TYR A 367 30.16 -3.74 -29.05
C TYR A 367 28.77 -4.36 -29.24
N GLN A 368 28.10 -4.73 -28.16
CA GLN A 368 26.76 -5.35 -28.13
C GLN A 368 25.76 -4.52 -27.28
N GLN A 369 25.98 -3.25 -27.10
CA GLN A 369 25.15 -2.41 -26.22
C GLN A 369 23.70 -2.35 -26.68
N ILE A 370 23.39 -2.28 -27.99
CA ILE A 370 22.02 -2.28 -28.51
C ILE A 370 21.34 -3.65 -28.30
N ASP A 371 22.06 -4.73 -28.55
CA ASP A 371 21.54 -6.07 -28.33
C ASP A 371 21.26 -6.32 -26.84
N GLY A 372 22.16 -5.79 -25.99
CA GLY A 372 21.95 -5.75 -24.54
C GLY A 372 20.71 -4.95 -24.15
N LEU A 373 20.57 -3.73 -24.65
CA LEU A 373 19.41 -2.88 -24.39
C LEU A 373 18.09 -3.57 -24.76
N ASN A 374 18.02 -4.11 -25.98
CA ASN A 374 16.83 -4.86 -26.41
C ASN A 374 16.58 -6.14 -25.59
N THR A 375 17.62 -6.70 -24.95
CA THR A 375 17.46 -7.83 -24.03
C THR A 375 16.92 -7.39 -22.68
N VAL A 376 17.36 -6.24 -22.13
CA VAL A 376 16.87 -5.76 -20.80
C VAL A 376 15.42 -5.33 -20.87
N LEU A 377 15.01 -4.64 -21.93
CA LEU A 377 13.66 -4.09 -22.04
C LEU A 377 12.57 -5.18 -22.07
N PRO A 378 11.37 -4.93 -21.48
CA PRO A 378 10.28 -5.91 -21.39
C PRO A 378 9.52 -6.07 -22.74
N ILE A 379 10.25 -6.28 -23.82
CA ILE A 379 9.72 -6.39 -25.20
C ILE A 379 9.72 -7.82 -25.75
N GLY A 380 10.15 -8.80 -24.95
CA GLY A 380 10.11 -10.20 -25.31
C GLY A 380 11.24 -10.68 -26.22
N THR A 381 12.36 -9.97 -26.28
CA THR A 381 13.57 -10.41 -27.02
C THR A 381 14.72 -10.75 -26.08
N ARG A 382 15.61 -11.59 -26.58
CA ARG A 382 16.89 -11.93 -25.96
C ARG A 382 17.97 -12.03 -27.04
N LYS A 383 18.78 -10.99 -27.14
CA LYS A 383 19.85 -10.91 -28.13
C LYS A 383 21.25 -11.19 -27.54
N ILE A 384 21.34 -11.34 -26.23
CA ILE A 384 22.58 -11.71 -25.53
C ILE A 384 22.55 -13.19 -25.15
N ASN A 385 23.67 -13.88 -25.40
CA ASN A 385 23.86 -15.31 -25.15
C ASN A 385 24.83 -15.55 -23.99
N ALA A 386 24.48 -15.10 -22.80
CA ALA A 386 25.27 -15.24 -21.57
C ALA A 386 24.52 -16.14 -20.55
N PHE A 387 24.12 -17.33 -20.99
CA PHE A 387 23.39 -18.26 -20.15
C PHE A 387 24.21 -18.81 -19.00
N ARG A 388 23.53 -18.96 -17.87
CA ARG A 388 23.96 -19.76 -16.74
C ARG A 388 22.91 -20.81 -16.42
N THR A 389 23.38 -22.02 -16.18
CA THR A 389 22.55 -23.12 -15.73
C THR A 389 22.42 -23.04 -14.22
N LEU A 390 21.20 -22.96 -13.71
CA LEU A 390 20.88 -22.83 -12.30
C LEU A 390 19.82 -23.87 -11.91
N THR A 391 19.81 -24.28 -10.65
CA THR A 391 18.67 -24.97 -10.03
C THR A 391 17.58 -23.96 -9.67
N THR A 392 16.38 -24.44 -9.35
CA THR A 392 15.28 -23.60 -8.85
C THR A 392 15.72 -22.77 -7.65
N GLU A 393 16.32 -23.38 -6.64
CA GLU A 393 16.80 -22.67 -5.44
C GLU A 393 17.86 -21.62 -5.78
N SER A 394 18.82 -21.96 -6.63
CA SER A 394 19.87 -21.01 -7.04
C SER A 394 19.31 -19.80 -7.78
N LEU A 395 18.23 -19.98 -8.55
CA LEU A 395 17.56 -18.87 -9.22
C LEU A 395 16.63 -18.10 -8.26
N ALA A 396 15.98 -18.77 -7.31
CA ALA A 396 15.10 -18.16 -6.35
C ALA A 396 15.81 -17.13 -5.44
N VAL A 397 17.12 -17.27 -5.24
CA VAL A 397 17.92 -16.24 -4.54
C VAL A 397 17.87 -14.86 -5.22
N PHE A 398 17.57 -14.80 -6.52
CA PHE A 398 17.37 -13.55 -7.26
C PHE A 398 15.92 -13.05 -7.19
N MET A 399 15.22 -13.35 -6.08
CA MET A 399 13.84 -12.92 -5.93
C MET A 399 13.71 -11.38 -5.97
N PRO A 400 12.65 -10.87 -6.63
CA PRO A 400 12.49 -9.44 -6.86
C PRO A 400 11.76 -8.71 -5.72
N PHE A 401 11.55 -9.34 -4.56
CA PHE A 401 10.70 -8.80 -3.51
C PHE A 401 11.50 -8.10 -2.41
N LYS A 402 10.98 -6.99 -1.91
CA LYS A 402 11.60 -6.17 -0.86
C LYS A 402 10.58 -5.77 0.21
N VAL A 403 9.75 -4.78 -0.09
CA VAL A 403 8.76 -4.19 0.82
C VAL A 403 7.62 -3.61 0.01
N GLN A 404 6.41 -3.69 0.55
CA GLN A 404 5.25 -3.08 -0.08
C GLN A 404 5.33 -1.56 -0.03
N GLU A 405 4.84 -0.92 -1.09
CA GLU A 405 4.73 0.54 -1.22
C GLU A 405 3.26 0.95 -1.26
N ILE A 406 2.94 2.10 -0.68
CA ILE A 406 1.59 2.66 -0.70
C ILE A 406 1.69 4.07 -1.28
N MET A 407 1.29 4.21 -2.54
CA MET A 407 1.37 5.48 -3.27
C MET A 407 0.10 5.69 -4.08
N ASP A 408 -0.99 6.04 -3.40
CA ASP A 408 -2.27 6.33 -4.03
C ASP A 408 -2.32 7.76 -4.57
N ARG A 409 -2.82 7.93 -5.79
CA ARG A 409 -3.09 9.25 -6.36
C ARG A 409 -4.13 10.01 -5.53
N GLY A 410 -3.83 11.27 -5.20
CA GLY A 410 -4.69 12.08 -4.35
C GLY A 410 -4.83 11.55 -2.92
N GLY A 411 -3.90 10.70 -2.51
CA GLY A 411 -3.82 10.16 -1.15
C GLY A 411 -3.40 11.20 -0.13
N ILE A 412 -3.67 10.90 1.12
CA ILE A 412 -3.20 11.66 2.28
C ILE A 412 -1.80 11.16 2.63
N TYR A 413 -0.88 12.08 2.94
CA TYR A 413 0.46 11.75 3.43
C TYR A 413 0.40 11.21 4.86
N PHE A 414 1.06 10.08 5.10
CA PHE A 414 1.16 9.43 6.42
C PHE A 414 2.60 9.25 6.92
N GLY A 415 3.58 9.67 6.14
CA GLY A 415 5.00 9.52 6.47
C GLY A 415 5.80 8.91 5.33
N GLU A 416 6.98 8.44 5.65
CA GLU A 416 7.90 7.75 4.76
C GLU A 416 7.99 6.27 5.15
N ASN A 417 8.09 5.39 4.18
CA ASN A 417 8.37 3.98 4.42
C ASN A 417 9.74 3.84 5.10
N ALA A 418 9.79 3.21 6.27
CA ALA A 418 11.03 3.09 7.06
C ALA A 418 12.13 2.29 6.35
N ILE A 419 11.83 1.57 5.26
CA ILE A 419 12.75 0.70 4.54
C ILE A 419 13.18 1.28 3.21
N SER A 420 12.22 1.76 2.40
CA SER A 420 12.49 2.31 1.08
C SER A 420 12.71 3.82 1.10
N HIS A 421 12.27 4.49 2.17
CA HIS A 421 12.24 5.95 2.33
C HIS A 421 11.34 6.66 1.31
N ASN A 422 10.46 5.94 0.63
CA ASN A 422 9.45 6.53 -0.25
C ASN A 422 8.28 7.09 0.58
N LEU A 423 7.58 8.09 0.02
CA LEU A 423 6.39 8.65 0.65
C LEU A 423 5.28 7.61 0.73
N ILE A 424 4.54 7.61 1.83
CA ILE A 424 3.34 6.82 2.01
C ILE A 424 2.12 7.73 1.81
N MET A 425 1.40 7.48 0.72
CA MET A 425 0.21 8.22 0.34
C MET A 425 -0.99 7.28 0.33
N CYS A 426 -1.93 7.44 1.25
CA CYS A 426 -3.08 6.55 1.40
C CYS A 426 -4.39 7.26 1.04
N ASN A 427 -5.21 6.63 0.21
CA ASN A 427 -6.56 7.10 -0.10
C ASN A 427 -7.61 6.10 0.40
N LYS A 428 -8.26 6.41 1.52
CA LYS A 428 -9.28 5.52 2.12
C LYS A 428 -10.42 5.17 1.17
N ALA A 429 -10.69 6.00 0.15
CA ALA A 429 -11.72 5.71 -0.86
C ALA A 429 -11.41 4.47 -1.71
N ASN A 430 -10.14 4.07 -1.81
CA ASN A 430 -9.71 2.88 -2.55
C ASN A 430 -9.92 1.57 -1.76
N LEU A 431 -10.26 1.64 -0.47
CA LEU A 431 -10.48 0.49 0.38
C LEU A 431 -11.93 0.00 0.30
N LEU A 432 -12.14 -1.29 0.53
CA LEU A 432 -13.48 -1.87 0.63
C LEU A 432 -14.19 -1.44 1.93
N ASN A 433 -13.41 -1.25 3.00
CA ASN A 433 -13.86 -0.73 4.28
C ASN A 433 -13.07 0.53 4.64
N GLN A 434 -13.73 1.69 4.61
CA GLN A 434 -13.15 3.01 4.87
C GLN A 434 -13.00 3.34 6.36
N SER A 435 -13.43 2.42 7.26
CA SER A 435 -13.24 2.58 8.70
C SER A 435 -11.76 2.49 9.07
N SER A 436 -11.32 3.31 9.99
CA SER A 436 -9.91 3.37 10.39
C SER A 436 -9.70 3.45 11.89
N PHE A 437 -8.52 3.01 12.32
CA PHE A 437 -8.08 3.08 13.72
C PHE A 437 -6.73 3.77 13.85
N ARG A 438 -6.58 4.53 14.95
CA ARG A 438 -5.32 5.12 15.42
C ARG A 438 -5.03 4.60 16.82
N LEU A 439 -4.00 3.77 16.92
CA LEU A 439 -3.63 3.07 18.16
C LEU A 439 -2.26 3.54 18.63
N GLY A 440 -2.11 3.84 19.90
CA GLY A 440 -0.81 4.23 20.44
C GLY A 440 -0.88 4.74 21.89
N VAL A 441 0.18 4.46 22.64
CA VAL A 441 0.32 4.96 24.02
C VAL A 441 0.43 6.50 24.07
N PRO A 442 0.18 7.13 25.20
CA PRO A 442 0.41 8.57 25.38
C PRO A 442 1.84 8.96 24.97
N GLY A 443 1.97 10.08 24.27
CA GLY A 443 3.25 10.59 23.78
C GLY A 443 3.81 9.93 22.51
N SER A 444 3.13 8.93 21.94
CA SER A 444 3.56 8.28 20.69
C SER A 444 3.35 9.13 19.41
N GLY A 445 2.70 10.29 19.51
CA GLY A 445 2.36 11.15 18.38
C GLY A 445 0.96 10.90 17.78
N LYS A 446 0.10 10.16 18.48
CA LYS A 446 -1.27 9.80 18.05
C LYS A 446 -2.10 11.03 17.64
N SER A 447 -2.30 11.98 18.57
CA SER A 447 -3.10 13.19 18.32
C SER A 447 -2.49 14.08 17.23
N PHE A 448 -1.15 14.13 17.14
CA PHE A 448 -0.46 14.85 16.07
C PHE A 448 -0.80 14.25 14.70
N SER A 449 -0.69 12.93 14.54
CA SER A 449 -0.97 12.25 13.26
C SER A 449 -2.42 12.39 12.81
N VAL A 450 -3.37 12.46 13.77
CA VAL A 450 -4.79 12.72 13.47
C VAL A 450 -5.00 14.16 13.03
N LYS A 451 -4.38 15.12 13.72
CA LYS A 451 -4.46 16.55 13.33
C LYS A 451 -3.84 16.78 11.96
N GLU A 452 -2.76 16.09 11.61
CA GLU A 452 -2.15 16.14 10.29
C GLU A 452 -3.11 15.65 9.21
N GLU A 453 -3.82 14.53 9.43
CA GLU A 453 -4.87 14.05 8.53
C GLU A 453 -6.01 15.07 8.40
N ILE A 454 -6.49 15.63 9.50
CA ILE A 454 -7.54 16.66 9.51
C ILE A 454 -7.10 17.89 8.72
N VAL A 455 -5.89 18.40 8.94
CA VAL A 455 -5.32 19.52 8.20
C VAL A 455 -5.27 19.23 6.71
N PHE A 456 -4.78 18.07 6.32
CA PHE A 456 -4.76 17.66 4.92
C PHE A 456 -6.17 17.67 4.29
N LEU A 457 -7.16 17.11 4.98
CA LEU A 457 -8.55 17.09 4.54
C LEU A 457 -9.12 18.50 4.40
N ILE A 458 -8.83 19.38 5.34
CA ILE A 458 -9.25 20.79 5.28
C ILE A 458 -8.65 21.49 4.07
N LEU A 459 -7.37 21.29 3.80
CA LEU A 459 -6.64 21.99 2.75
C LEU A 459 -6.93 21.44 1.35
N ASN A 460 -7.20 20.13 1.21
CA ASN A 460 -7.21 19.46 -0.08
C ASN A 460 -8.59 18.96 -0.54
N THR A 461 -9.57 18.84 0.35
CA THR A 461 -10.91 18.32 0.01
C THR A 461 -12.00 19.36 0.31
N ASP A 462 -13.25 19.05 -0.08
CA ASP A 462 -14.45 19.78 0.31
C ASP A 462 -15.37 18.93 1.20
N ASP A 463 -14.84 17.81 1.72
CA ASP A 463 -15.56 16.88 2.57
C ASP A 463 -15.88 17.50 3.94
N ASP A 464 -16.99 17.12 4.55
CA ASP A 464 -17.34 17.52 5.91
C ASP A 464 -16.51 16.72 6.93
N ILE A 465 -16.15 17.38 8.04
CA ILE A 465 -15.31 16.78 9.10
C ILE A 465 -16.01 16.98 10.45
N LEU A 466 -16.26 15.88 11.15
CA LEU A 466 -16.88 15.87 12.48
C LEU A 466 -15.90 15.25 13.49
N ILE A 467 -15.65 15.94 14.61
CA ILE A 467 -14.64 15.53 15.60
C ILE A 467 -15.27 15.49 16.99
N ALA A 468 -15.22 14.35 17.65
CA ALA A 468 -15.51 14.23 19.08
C ALA A 468 -14.20 14.41 19.86
N ASP A 469 -14.11 15.47 20.66
CA ASP A 469 -12.91 15.96 21.34
C ASP A 469 -13.09 15.94 22.86
N PRO A 470 -12.81 14.82 23.55
CA PRO A 470 -12.97 14.73 25.00
C PRO A 470 -11.86 15.42 25.79
N GLU A 471 -10.72 15.73 25.18
CA GLU A 471 -9.56 16.35 25.84
C GLU A 471 -9.34 17.81 25.44
N GLY A 472 -10.16 18.37 24.54
CA GLY A 472 -10.03 19.74 24.06
C GLY A 472 -8.78 20.00 23.21
N GLU A 473 -8.27 18.96 22.54
CA GLU A 473 -7.03 19.02 21.78
C GLU A 473 -7.21 19.58 20.37
N TYR A 474 -8.38 19.39 19.75
CA TYR A 474 -8.65 19.74 18.34
C TYR A 474 -9.25 21.15 18.19
N ALA A 475 -9.95 21.64 19.21
CA ALA A 475 -10.59 22.96 19.19
C ALA A 475 -9.62 24.11 18.84
N PRO A 476 -8.40 24.19 19.42
CA PRO A 476 -7.45 25.25 19.10
C PRO A 476 -6.98 25.25 17.64
N LEU A 477 -6.88 24.07 17.02
CA LEU A 477 -6.49 23.94 15.62
C LEU A 477 -7.54 24.57 14.69
N ILE A 478 -8.82 24.28 14.93
CA ILE A 478 -9.91 24.77 14.08
C ILE A 478 -10.15 26.26 14.29
N GLU A 479 -10.03 26.77 15.52
CA GLU A 479 -10.12 28.19 15.82
C GLU A 479 -9.01 29.02 15.15
N ALA A 480 -7.82 28.46 15.00
CA ALA A 480 -6.70 29.08 14.32
C ALA A 480 -6.85 29.16 12.79
N MET A 481 -7.67 28.26 12.21
CA MET A 481 -8.03 28.22 10.79
C MET A 481 -9.35 28.97 10.57
N ASP A 482 -9.34 30.28 10.75
CA ASP A 482 -10.50 31.16 10.73
C ASP A 482 -11.46 30.90 9.57
N GLY A 483 -12.76 30.81 9.87
CA GLY A 483 -13.83 30.60 8.91
C GLY A 483 -14.06 29.17 8.43
N VAL A 484 -13.17 28.19 8.76
CA VAL A 484 -13.26 26.80 8.28
C VAL A 484 -14.34 26.01 9.01
N GLY A 485 -14.51 26.22 10.31
CA GLY A 485 -15.38 25.39 11.13
C GLY A 485 -15.96 26.08 12.34
N SER A 486 -16.67 25.30 13.17
CA SER A 486 -17.22 25.71 14.46
C SER A 486 -16.76 24.77 15.57
N VAL A 487 -16.54 25.31 16.75
CA VAL A 487 -16.26 24.58 17.98
C VAL A 487 -17.47 24.70 18.90
N ILE A 488 -18.09 23.55 19.21
CA ILE A 488 -19.23 23.44 20.11
C ILE A 488 -18.73 22.99 21.47
N ARG A 489 -18.78 23.84 22.48
CA ARG A 489 -18.30 23.54 23.83
C ARG A 489 -19.42 23.00 24.69
N VAL A 490 -19.44 21.69 24.81
CA VAL A 490 -20.39 20.94 25.62
C VAL A 490 -19.86 20.86 27.07
N ALA A 491 -20.36 21.73 27.94
CA ALA A 491 -19.96 21.80 29.32
C ALA A 491 -21.19 21.92 30.25
N ALA A 492 -21.10 21.39 31.47
CA ALA A 492 -22.17 21.51 32.44
C ALA A 492 -22.51 22.98 32.70
N GLY A 493 -23.80 23.37 32.52
CA GLY A 493 -24.25 24.75 32.62
C GLY A 493 -23.77 25.67 31.47
N GLY A 494 -23.31 25.09 30.34
CA GLY A 494 -22.87 25.80 29.16
C GLY A 494 -24.01 26.49 28.40
N LYS A 495 -23.64 27.36 27.44
CA LYS A 495 -24.60 28.07 26.57
C LYS A 495 -24.95 27.30 25.30
N ASP A 496 -24.06 26.43 24.87
CA ASP A 496 -24.23 25.61 23.66
C ASP A 496 -25.16 24.45 23.97
N ARG A 497 -26.32 24.39 23.31
CA ARG A 497 -27.31 23.34 23.51
C ARG A 497 -27.38 22.43 22.30
N LEU A 498 -27.52 21.12 22.55
CA LEU A 498 -27.69 20.08 21.55
C LEU A 498 -28.94 19.29 21.86
N ASN A 499 -29.94 19.32 20.99
CA ASN A 499 -31.16 18.53 21.18
C ASN A 499 -30.87 17.04 20.93
N ALA A 500 -30.81 16.25 22.00
CA ALA A 500 -30.56 14.81 21.94
C ALA A 500 -31.70 14.01 21.26
N MET A 501 -32.91 14.61 21.15
CA MET A 501 -34.05 13.98 20.47
C MET A 501 -34.14 14.40 18.99
N TYR A 502 -33.27 15.30 18.50
CA TYR A 502 -33.30 15.68 17.09
C TYR A 502 -33.07 14.47 16.17
N MET A 503 -33.88 14.37 15.15
CA MET A 503 -33.84 13.26 14.19
C MET A 503 -34.13 13.77 12.79
N VAL A 504 -33.25 13.48 11.86
CA VAL A 504 -33.41 13.84 10.44
C VAL A 504 -34.17 12.74 9.69
N ASP A 505 -34.83 13.11 8.61
CA ASP A 505 -35.44 12.13 7.72
C ASP A 505 -34.38 11.15 7.17
N GLY A 506 -34.67 9.84 7.26
CA GLY A 506 -33.75 8.75 6.92
C GLY A 506 -32.77 8.35 8.04
N TYR A 507 -32.87 8.91 9.23
CA TYR A 507 -32.20 8.42 10.42
C TYR A 507 -32.64 6.98 10.72
N GLY A 508 -31.69 6.10 11.09
CA GLY A 508 -32.02 4.72 11.48
C GLY A 508 -32.56 3.81 10.35
N GLU A 509 -32.42 4.20 9.08
CA GLU A 509 -32.91 3.45 7.91
C GLU A 509 -34.45 3.17 7.98
N ASN A 510 -34.85 1.91 8.23
CA ASN A 510 -36.26 1.49 8.18
C ASN A 510 -37.04 1.73 9.49
N ASN A 511 -36.35 1.89 10.63
CA ASN A 511 -36.96 2.03 11.95
C ASN A 511 -36.31 3.14 12.78
N PRO A 512 -36.48 4.42 12.45
CA PRO A 512 -35.84 5.53 13.12
C PRO A 512 -36.16 5.62 14.61
N ILE A 513 -37.43 5.37 14.99
CA ILE A 513 -37.91 5.42 16.38
C ILE A 513 -37.21 4.35 17.23
N VAL A 514 -37.05 3.11 16.69
CA VAL A 514 -36.36 2.04 17.42
C VAL A 514 -34.90 2.38 17.71
N VAL A 515 -34.17 2.99 16.74
CA VAL A 515 -32.79 3.42 16.96
C VAL A 515 -32.73 4.54 17.98
N LYS A 516 -33.68 5.48 17.96
CA LYS A 516 -33.77 6.54 18.95
C LYS A 516 -34.14 6.03 20.34
N SER A 517 -35.08 5.06 20.44
CA SER A 517 -35.40 4.37 21.70
C SER A 517 -34.17 3.65 22.29
N GLN A 518 -33.39 2.97 21.45
CA GLN A 518 -32.12 2.35 21.89
C GLN A 518 -31.11 3.37 22.40
N PHE A 519 -31.01 4.52 21.76
CA PHE A 519 -30.19 5.63 22.21
C PHE A 519 -30.64 6.14 23.61
N ILE A 520 -31.95 6.34 23.82
CA ILE A 520 -32.51 6.75 25.14
C ILE A 520 -32.24 5.68 26.20
N MET A 521 -32.42 4.42 25.89
CA MET A 521 -32.09 3.30 26.78
C MET A 521 -30.61 3.36 27.19
N SER A 522 -29.71 3.64 26.24
CA SER A 522 -28.28 3.78 26.51
C SER A 522 -27.96 4.97 27.43
N LEU A 523 -28.68 6.10 27.27
CA LEU A 523 -28.54 7.25 28.17
C LEU A 523 -28.98 6.91 29.60
N VAL A 524 -30.15 6.30 29.78
CA VAL A 524 -30.68 5.97 31.10
C VAL A 524 -29.78 4.94 31.80
N GLU A 525 -29.28 3.96 31.08
CA GLU A 525 -28.40 2.92 31.63
C GLU A 525 -27.05 3.48 32.13
N ARG A 526 -26.53 4.51 31.47
CA ARG A 526 -25.29 5.17 31.92
C ARG A 526 -25.45 5.91 33.25
N ILE A 527 -26.70 6.28 33.61
CA ILE A 527 -26.99 7.02 34.83
C ILE A 527 -27.39 6.07 35.95
N ASP A 528 -28.19 5.02 35.65
CA ASP A 528 -28.65 4.05 36.62
C ASP A 528 -27.73 2.82 36.68
N PRO A 529 -26.95 2.61 37.75
CA PRO A 529 -26.09 1.44 37.89
C PRO A 529 -26.80 0.09 37.86
N LYS A 530 -28.13 0.07 38.06
CA LYS A 530 -28.94 -1.15 38.00
C LYS A 530 -29.29 -1.55 36.56
N GLY A 531 -29.00 -0.66 35.59
CA GLY A 531 -29.33 -0.85 34.19
C GLY A 531 -30.84 -0.75 33.88
N VAL A 532 -31.20 -0.92 32.60
CA VAL A 532 -32.56 -0.80 32.09
C VAL A 532 -33.24 -2.17 32.00
N GLY A 533 -34.18 -2.43 32.88
CA GLY A 533 -34.97 -3.67 32.89
C GLY A 533 -35.98 -3.79 31.76
N ALA A 534 -36.54 -4.99 31.56
CA ALA A 534 -37.49 -5.24 30.44
C ALA A 534 -38.71 -4.31 30.44
N LYS A 535 -39.26 -3.99 31.62
CA LYS A 535 -40.39 -3.08 31.75
C LYS A 535 -40.03 -1.65 31.35
N GLN A 536 -38.87 -1.16 31.83
CA GLN A 536 -38.37 0.16 31.51
C GLN A 536 -38.09 0.31 30.01
N LYS A 537 -37.54 -0.73 29.34
CA LYS A 537 -37.37 -0.76 27.88
C LYS A 537 -38.70 -0.57 27.13
N SER A 538 -39.75 -1.30 27.53
CA SER A 538 -41.05 -1.17 26.91
C SER A 538 -41.68 0.21 27.11
N ILE A 539 -41.47 0.83 28.30
CA ILE A 539 -41.97 2.17 28.61
C ILE A 539 -41.22 3.23 27.77
N ILE A 540 -39.89 3.15 27.71
CA ILE A 540 -39.08 4.07 26.90
C ILE A 540 -39.49 3.98 25.42
N ASP A 541 -39.60 2.79 24.88
CA ASP A 541 -39.96 2.56 23.47
C ASP A 541 -41.36 3.17 23.16
N ARG A 542 -42.39 2.85 23.98
CA ARG A 542 -43.71 3.38 23.84
C ARG A 542 -43.74 4.90 23.92
N CYS A 543 -43.20 5.50 24.99
CA CYS A 543 -43.22 6.95 25.19
C CYS A 543 -42.42 7.70 24.12
N THR A 544 -41.34 7.12 23.62
CA THR A 544 -40.55 7.69 22.50
C THR A 544 -41.39 7.67 21.22
N GLY A 545 -42.07 6.55 20.90
CA GLY A 545 -42.94 6.43 19.74
C GLY A 545 -44.06 7.48 19.76
N ASP A 546 -44.85 7.49 20.86
CA ASP A 546 -45.97 8.44 21.05
C ASP A 546 -45.49 9.90 20.91
N LEU A 547 -44.31 10.24 21.45
CA LEU A 547 -43.76 11.60 21.39
C LEU A 547 -43.44 12.02 19.96
N TYR A 548 -42.88 11.13 19.14
CA TYR A 548 -42.58 11.44 17.74
C TYR A 548 -43.86 11.54 16.90
N GLU A 549 -44.86 10.70 17.14
CA GLU A 549 -46.14 10.79 16.47
C GLU A 549 -46.85 12.14 16.78
N GLU A 550 -46.84 12.57 18.05
CA GLU A 550 -47.40 13.87 18.44
C GLU A 550 -46.60 15.06 17.84
N ALA A 551 -45.28 14.95 17.80
CA ALA A 551 -44.44 15.98 17.25
C ALA A 551 -44.62 16.12 15.73
N GLU A 552 -44.84 15.01 15.00
CA GLU A 552 -45.15 15.03 13.57
C GLU A 552 -46.49 15.76 13.30
N GLN A 553 -47.51 15.44 14.11
CA GLN A 553 -48.82 16.12 14.00
C GLN A 553 -48.73 17.65 14.28
N LYS A 554 -47.88 18.04 15.23
CA LYS A 554 -47.70 19.43 15.63
C LYS A 554 -46.61 20.18 14.83
N SER A 555 -45.90 19.51 13.93
CA SER A 555 -44.74 20.03 13.21
C SER A 555 -43.67 20.61 14.14
N THR A 556 -43.41 19.96 15.28
CA THR A 556 -42.42 20.36 16.29
C THR A 556 -41.29 19.32 16.35
N VAL A 557 -40.16 19.69 16.93
CA VAL A 557 -39.06 18.77 17.20
C VAL A 557 -39.16 18.27 18.65
N PRO A 558 -39.17 16.94 18.91
CA PRO A 558 -39.18 16.43 20.28
C PRO A 558 -37.94 16.85 21.07
N THR A 559 -38.08 16.96 22.40
CA THR A 559 -36.95 17.23 23.32
C THR A 559 -36.95 16.19 24.45
N LEU A 560 -35.81 16.01 25.16
CA LEU A 560 -35.77 15.16 26.35
C LEU A 560 -36.66 15.70 27.48
N ALA A 561 -36.85 17.02 27.54
CA ALA A 561 -37.81 17.64 28.47
C ALA A 561 -39.25 17.14 28.19
N ALA A 562 -39.68 17.16 26.94
CA ALA A 562 -40.98 16.65 26.53
C ALA A 562 -41.12 15.15 26.78
N LEU A 563 -40.07 14.35 26.56
CA LEU A 563 -40.06 12.92 26.89
C LEU A 563 -40.21 12.70 28.40
N ARG A 564 -39.52 13.49 29.24
CA ARG A 564 -39.65 13.41 30.69
C ARG A 564 -41.10 13.72 31.16
N GLU A 565 -41.73 14.75 30.62
CA GLU A 565 -43.13 15.06 30.91
C GLU A 565 -44.03 13.90 30.53
N LYS A 566 -43.87 13.32 29.35
CA LYS A 566 -44.64 12.16 28.88
C LYS A 566 -44.45 10.94 29.79
N LEU A 567 -43.25 10.68 30.29
CA LEU A 567 -42.97 9.62 31.26
C LEU A 567 -43.65 9.87 32.61
N MET A 568 -43.72 11.12 33.07
CA MET A 568 -44.40 11.47 34.33
C MET A 568 -45.93 11.29 34.25
N GLU A 569 -46.51 11.33 33.07
CA GLU A 569 -47.93 11.07 32.86
C GLU A 569 -48.30 9.57 32.91
N GLN A 570 -47.29 8.68 32.83
CA GLN A 570 -47.55 7.23 32.82
C GLN A 570 -47.89 6.71 34.23
N PRO A 571 -48.77 5.71 34.35
CA PRO A 571 -49.20 5.16 35.64
C PRO A 571 -48.14 4.28 36.32
N GLU A 572 -47.17 3.74 35.58
CA GLU A 572 -46.16 2.80 36.07
C GLU A 572 -45.11 3.47 36.94
N ALA A 573 -44.73 2.84 38.05
CA ALA A 573 -43.68 3.36 38.94
C ALA A 573 -42.30 3.44 38.25
N GLU A 574 -42.02 2.47 37.37
CA GLU A 574 -40.81 2.41 36.58
C GLU A 574 -40.67 3.61 35.60
N ALA A 575 -41.81 4.18 35.13
CA ALA A 575 -41.76 5.40 34.30
C ALA A 575 -41.31 6.61 35.10
N ARG A 576 -41.67 6.70 36.38
CA ARG A 576 -41.17 7.76 37.28
C ARG A 576 -39.69 7.64 37.57
N GLU A 577 -39.19 6.40 37.73
CA GLU A 577 -37.74 6.14 37.92
C GLU A 577 -36.97 6.65 36.69
N ILE A 578 -37.41 6.35 35.46
CA ILE A 578 -36.83 6.83 34.22
C ILE A 578 -36.91 8.37 34.14
N ALA A 579 -38.07 8.96 34.45
CA ALA A 579 -38.23 10.41 34.46
C ALA A 579 -37.27 11.10 35.44
N LEU A 580 -37.02 10.50 36.61
CA LEU A 580 -36.06 10.99 37.59
C LEU A 580 -34.62 10.88 37.08
N ALA A 581 -34.27 9.77 36.42
CA ALA A 581 -32.96 9.62 35.77
C ALA A 581 -32.74 10.71 34.66
N LEU A 582 -33.77 11.00 33.88
CA LEU A 582 -33.72 12.05 32.85
C LEU A 582 -33.72 13.47 33.41
N GLU A 583 -33.96 13.69 34.71
CA GLU A 583 -33.88 15.00 35.34
C GLU A 583 -32.52 15.67 35.18
N LEU A 584 -31.45 14.88 35.21
CA LEU A 584 -30.09 15.34 34.97
C LEU A 584 -29.96 16.09 33.62
N PHE A 585 -30.69 15.66 32.58
CA PHE A 585 -30.65 16.20 31.22
C PHE A 585 -31.68 17.31 30.96
N THR A 586 -32.63 17.54 31.87
CA THR A 586 -33.73 18.46 31.63
C THR A 586 -33.69 19.71 32.52
N THR A 587 -33.38 19.52 33.78
CA THR A 587 -33.28 20.57 34.81
C THR A 587 -32.00 20.50 35.64
N GLY A 588 -31.21 19.45 35.47
CA GLY A 588 -29.93 19.25 36.15
C GLY A 588 -28.75 19.82 35.40
N SER A 589 -27.53 19.34 35.74
CA SER A 589 -26.26 19.88 35.23
C SER A 589 -26.00 19.64 33.73
N LEU A 590 -26.78 18.75 33.10
CA LEU A 590 -26.72 18.43 31.65
C LEU A 590 -27.96 18.93 30.90
N ASP A 591 -28.62 19.99 31.35
CA ASP A 591 -29.78 20.56 30.68
C ASP A 591 -29.48 21.02 29.24
N ILE A 592 -28.21 21.16 28.88
CA ILE A 592 -27.73 21.41 27.53
C ILE A 592 -28.21 20.40 26.48
N PHE A 593 -28.61 19.19 26.88
CA PHE A 593 -29.12 18.13 25.99
C PHE A 593 -30.63 18.06 25.96
N GLY A 594 -31.30 18.73 26.85
CA GLY A 594 -32.74 18.65 27.09
C GLY A 594 -33.63 19.54 26.23
N HIS A 595 -33.06 20.48 25.54
CA HIS A 595 -33.76 21.56 24.85
C HIS A 595 -33.38 21.68 23.39
N ASP A 596 -34.01 22.59 22.65
CA ASP A 596 -33.69 22.85 21.25
C ASP A 596 -32.22 23.27 21.08
N SER A 597 -31.64 22.84 19.96
CA SER A 597 -30.25 23.17 19.63
C SER A 597 -30.07 24.66 19.37
N THR A 598 -29.05 25.26 19.97
CA THR A 598 -28.67 26.67 19.76
C THR A 598 -27.42 26.85 18.90
N VAL A 599 -26.77 25.73 18.51
CA VAL A 599 -25.50 25.71 17.81
C VAL A 599 -25.65 25.51 16.31
N ASP A 600 -24.76 26.13 15.55
CA ASP A 600 -24.70 25.98 14.09
C ASP A 600 -23.90 24.70 13.74
N LEU A 601 -24.62 23.67 13.29
CA LEU A 601 -24.06 22.40 12.83
C LEU A 601 -23.77 22.41 11.32
N ASP A 602 -24.07 23.47 10.59
CA ASP A 602 -23.97 23.49 9.12
C ASP A 602 -22.57 23.78 8.59
N LYS A 603 -21.65 24.14 9.45
CA LYS A 603 -20.25 24.33 9.08
C LYS A 603 -19.61 23.02 8.57
N ARG A 604 -18.65 23.17 7.67
CA ARG A 604 -17.91 22.04 7.08
C ARG A 604 -17.12 21.24 8.11
N VAL A 605 -16.49 21.94 9.07
CA VAL A 605 -15.75 21.29 10.16
C VAL A 605 -16.46 21.61 11.47
N VAL A 606 -16.83 20.57 12.22
CA VAL A 606 -17.49 20.72 13.53
C VAL A 606 -16.71 19.92 14.57
N VAL A 607 -16.24 20.63 15.60
CA VAL A 607 -15.59 20.03 16.77
C VAL A 607 -16.56 20.05 17.93
N PHE A 608 -16.82 18.89 18.53
CA PHE A 608 -17.58 18.75 19.76
C PHE A 608 -16.58 18.59 20.92
N ASP A 609 -16.28 19.72 21.57
CA ASP A 609 -15.39 19.77 22.75
C ASP A 609 -16.20 19.42 24.01
N ILE A 610 -15.97 18.25 24.58
CA ILE A 610 -16.60 17.75 25.80
C ILE A 610 -15.66 17.71 27.00
N HIS A 611 -14.49 18.34 26.91
CA HIS A 611 -13.54 18.42 28.01
C HIS A 611 -14.18 19.00 29.29
N GLY A 612 -15.10 19.99 29.13
CA GLY A 612 -15.80 20.66 30.22
C GLY A 612 -16.85 19.81 30.96
N LEU A 613 -17.15 18.57 30.51
CA LEU A 613 -18.12 17.70 31.18
C LEU A 613 -17.59 16.99 32.42
N GLY A 614 -16.28 16.87 32.57
CA GLY A 614 -15.65 16.04 33.59
C GLY A 614 -15.76 14.53 33.32
N GLU A 615 -14.88 13.74 33.93
CA GLU A 615 -14.67 12.31 33.59
C GLU A 615 -15.94 11.44 33.69
N GLN A 616 -16.79 11.68 34.67
CA GLN A 616 -17.99 10.87 34.90
C GLN A 616 -19.07 11.09 33.82
N LEU A 617 -19.11 12.27 33.21
CA LEU A 617 -20.12 12.66 32.24
C LEU A 617 -19.64 12.59 30.78
N LYS A 618 -18.34 12.47 30.54
CA LYS A 618 -17.77 12.29 29.19
C LYS A 618 -18.41 11.15 28.40
N PRO A 619 -18.66 9.94 28.97
CA PRO A 619 -19.31 8.84 28.24
C PRO A 619 -20.71 9.20 27.74
N ILE A 620 -21.45 10.00 28.52
CA ILE A 620 -22.78 10.48 28.15
C ILE A 620 -22.66 11.51 27.00
N GLY A 621 -21.72 12.43 27.13
CA GLY A 621 -21.39 13.38 26.06
C GLY A 621 -21.06 12.68 24.75
N HIS A 622 -20.23 11.65 24.79
CA HIS A 622 -19.90 10.82 23.62
C HIS A 622 -21.14 10.19 22.96
N LEU A 623 -22.09 9.67 23.75
CA LEU A 623 -23.32 9.09 23.25
C LEU A 623 -24.15 10.12 22.46
N VAL A 624 -24.41 11.31 23.06
CA VAL A 624 -25.19 12.37 22.42
C VAL A 624 -24.50 12.91 21.17
N ILE A 625 -23.18 13.08 21.21
CA ILE A 625 -22.41 13.55 20.06
C ILE A 625 -22.43 12.52 18.94
N THR A 626 -22.31 11.21 19.24
CA THR A 626 -22.38 10.15 18.24
C THR A 626 -23.75 10.15 17.54
N ASP A 627 -24.82 10.34 18.27
CA ASP A 627 -26.17 10.46 17.69
C ASP A 627 -26.29 11.71 16.82
N THR A 628 -25.75 12.84 17.28
CA THR A 628 -25.71 14.10 16.51
C THR A 628 -24.89 13.94 15.23
N MET A 629 -23.73 13.27 15.29
CA MET A 629 -22.91 12.96 14.11
C MET A 629 -23.65 12.05 13.13
N LEU A 630 -24.40 11.05 13.62
CA LEU A 630 -25.22 10.18 12.78
C LEU A 630 -26.29 10.95 12.01
N ASN A 631 -26.95 11.91 12.65
CA ASN A 631 -27.88 12.82 12.01
C ASN A 631 -27.18 13.64 10.90
N ARG A 632 -26.02 14.23 11.19
CA ARG A 632 -25.27 15.04 10.22
C ARG A 632 -24.76 14.19 9.04
N VAL A 633 -24.22 13.03 9.29
CA VAL A 633 -23.81 12.08 8.25
C VAL A 633 -24.98 11.69 7.34
N THR A 634 -26.17 11.48 7.92
CA THR A 634 -27.39 11.17 7.16
C THR A 634 -27.78 12.31 6.22
N LEU A 635 -27.73 13.54 6.69
CA LEU A 635 -28.00 14.74 5.88
C LEU A 635 -26.99 14.89 4.74
N ASN A 636 -25.71 14.71 5.05
CA ASN A 636 -24.63 14.81 4.08
C ASN A 636 -24.72 13.75 2.98
N TRP A 637 -25.02 12.51 3.37
CA TRP A 637 -25.26 11.42 2.44
C TRP A 637 -26.38 11.71 1.44
N LYS A 638 -27.51 12.26 1.92
CA LYS A 638 -28.61 12.71 1.06
C LYS A 638 -28.22 13.81 0.10
N LYS A 639 -27.29 14.68 0.51
CA LYS A 639 -26.70 15.76 -0.33
C LYS A 639 -25.56 15.28 -1.24
N GLY A 640 -25.20 13.98 -1.20
CA GLY A 640 -24.07 13.41 -1.94
C GLY A 640 -22.68 13.83 -1.41
N ARG A 641 -22.61 14.37 -0.18
CA ARG A 641 -21.36 14.81 0.45
C ARG A 641 -20.74 13.68 1.27
N ARG A 642 -19.41 13.57 1.19
CA ARG A 642 -18.61 12.69 2.03
C ARG A 642 -18.39 13.33 3.40
N THR A 643 -18.31 12.51 4.43
CA THR A 643 -18.07 12.99 5.81
C THR A 643 -16.97 12.15 6.46
N HIS A 644 -15.97 12.83 7.03
CA HIS A 644 -14.97 12.19 7.89
C HIS A 644 -15.37 12.37 9.35
N VAL A 645 -15.37 11.28 10.12
CA VAL A 645 -15.80 11.25 11.51
C VAL A 645 -14.63 10.81 12.37
N PHE A 646 -14.13 11.67 13.25
CA PHE A 646 -13.05 11.37 14.17
C PHE A 646 -13.60 11.26 15.60
N ILE A 647 -13.35 10.14 16.27
CA ILE A 647 -13.83 9.87 17.62
C ILE A 647 -12.63 9.54 18.50
N ASP A 648 -12.24 10.49 19.34
CA ASP A 648 -11.16 10.28 20.28
C ASP A 648 -11.65 9.59 21.56
N GLU A 649 -10.74 8.91 22.28
CA GLU A 649 -11.02 8.04 23.42
C GLU A 649 -12.13 7.01 23.17
N PHE A 650 -12.09 6.42 21.96
CA PHE A 650 -13.10 5.49 21.45
C PHE A 650 -13.44 4.32 22.37
N HIS A 651 -12.50 3.85 23.17
CA HIS A 651 -12.67 2.73 24.09
C HIS A 651 -13.77 2.95 25.14
N VAL A 652 -14.02 4.19 25.54
CA VAL A 652 -15.04 4.56 26.55
C VAL A 652 -16.44 4.08 26.17
N MET A 653 -16.72 3.95 24.86
CA MET A 653 -18.01 3.51 24.35
C MET A 653 -18.28 2.01 24.60
N PHE A 654 -17.24 1.21 24.86
CA PHE A 654 -17.35 -0.25 25.01
C PHE A 654 -17.33 -0.72 26.47
N GLU A 655 -17.29 0.18 27.43
CA GLU A 655 -17.40 -0.13 28.85
C GLU A 655 -18.79 -0.66 29.26
N ASN A 656 -19.81 -0.41 28.43
CA ASN A 656 -21.18 -0.81 28.67
C ASN A 656 -21.77 -1.45 27.43
N GLU A 657 -22.55 -2.54 27.60
CA GLU A 657 -23.09 -3.36 26.49
C GLU A 657 -24.06 -2.60 25.59
N PHE A 658 -24.93 -1.75 26.13
CA PHE A 658 -25.91 -0.99 25.31
C PHE A 658 -25.24 0.15 24.55
N SER A 659 -24.33 0.86 25.18
CA SER A 659 -23.51 1.87 24.50
C SER A 659 -22.73 1.23 23.36
N ALA A 660 -22.11 0.07 23.59
CA ALA A 660 -21.39 -0.67 22.57
C ALA A 660 -22.30 -1.11 21.42
N ALA A 661 -23.53 -1.57 21.72
CA ALA A 661 -24.51 -1.97 20.70
C ALA A 661 -24.98 -0.79 19.86
N PHE A 662 -25.33 0.34 20.50
CA PHE A 662 -25.72 1.57 19.81
C PHE A 662 -24.57 2.06 18.92
N PHE A 663 -23.36 2.10 19.47
CA PHE A 663 -22.18 2.59 18.76
C PHE A 663 -21.83 1.71 17.56
N ASN A 664 -21.89 0.39 17.71
CA ASN A 664 -21.69 -0.55 16.61
C ASN A 664 -22.73 -0.35 15.50
N SER A 665 -23.99 -0.08 15.86
CA SER A 665 -25.03 0.28 14.88
C SER A 665 -24.71 1.58 14.15
N ALA A 666 -24.30 2.63 14.86
CA ALA A 666 -23.93 3.92 14.28
C ALA A 666 -22.70 3.77 13.34
N TRP A 667 -21.69 3.00 13.75
CA TRP A 667 -20.48 2.72 12.96
C TRP A 667 -20.80 2.06 11.61
N ARG A 668 -21.69 1.06 11.63
CA ARG A 668 -22.18 0.42 10.39
C ARG A 668 -22.93 1.37 9.48
N GLN A 669 -23.72 2.28 10.05
CA GLN A 669 -24.47 3.27 9.31
C GLN A 669 -23.56 4.35 8.72
N PHE A 670 -22.49 4.77 9.40
CA PHE A 670 -21.47 5.67 8.86
C PHE A 670 -20.92 5.11 7.54
N ARG A 671 -20.47 3.86 7.54
CA ARG A 671 -19.96 3.19 6.35
C ARG A 671 -20.96 3.17 5.19
N LYS A 672 -22.23 2.82 5.45
CA LYS A 672 -23.28 2.76 4.43
C LYS A 672 -23.60 4.14 3.83
N ARG A 673 -23.33 5.20 4.56
CA ARG A 673 -23.67 6.59 4.21
C ARG A 673 -22.47 7.39 3.73
N ASN A 674 -21.49 6.74 3.12
CA ASN A 674 -20.27 7.39 2.58
C ASN A 674 -19.54 8.25 3.62
N ALA A 675 -19.55 7.81 4.89
CA ALA A 675 -18.77 8.42 5.94
C ALA A 675 -17.58 7.54 6.30
N TYR A 676 -16.45 8.18 6.60
CA TYR A 676 -15.16 7.56 6.89
C TYR A 676 -14.84 7.73 8.37
N PRO A 677 -15.27 6.79 9.22
CA PRO A 677 -15.04 6.89 10.66
C PRO A 677 -13.60 6.49 11.01
N THR A 678 -13.00 7.26 11.90
CA THR A 678 -11.67 7.04 12.50
C THR A 678 -11.81 6.96 14.01
N ALA A 679 -11.54 5.78 14.56
CA ALA A 679 -11.48 5.54 15.99
C ALA A 679 -10.05 5.80 16.51
N ILE A 680 -9.95 6.57 17.59
CA ILE A 680 -8.67 6.95 18.18
C ILE A 680 -8.67 6.47 19.63
N THR A 681 -7.66 5.71 20.04
CA THR A 681 -7.55 5.22 21.42
C THR A 681 -6.12 4.97 21.84
N GLN A 682 -5.86 5.15 23.13
CA GLN A 682 -4.62 4.79 23.80
C GLN A 682 -4.75 3.47 24.59
N ASN A 683 -5.96 3.00 24.83
CA ASN A 683 -6.27 1.79 25.59
C ASN A 683 -6.68 0.65 24.66
N VAL A 684 -5.71 -0.02 24.08
CA VAL A 684 -5.95 -1.10 23.14
C VAL A 684 -6.49 -2.34 23.85
N GLU A 685 -6.08 -2.61 25.07
CA GLU A 685 -6.54 -3.75 25.87
C GLU A 685 -8.07 -3.75 26.02
N TYR A 686 -8.67 -2.64 26.47
CA TYR A 686 -10.12 -2.51 26.57
C TYR A 686 -10.85 -2.72 25.24
N LEU A 687 -10.24 -2.29 24.14
CA LEU A 687 -10.78 -2.50 22.81
C LEU A 687 -10.77 -3.98 22.41
N LEU A 688 -9.70 -4.71 22.76
CA LEU A 688 -9.53 -6.12 22.42
C LEU A 688 -10.36 -7.05 23.29
N ASP A 689 -10.67 -6.66 24.53
CA ASP A 689 -11.51 -7.42 25.46
C ASP A 689 -13.01 -7.36 25.07
N SER A 690 -13.43 -6.34 24.31
CA SER A 690 -14.78 -6.25 23.74
C SER A 690 -14.86 -7.02 22.41
N VAL A 691 -15.74 -8.03 22.32
CA VAL A 691 -15.98 -8.80 21.08
C VAL A 691 -16.41 -7.89 19.93
N GLN A 692 -17.26 -6.89 20.21
CA GLN A 692 -17.73 -5.95 19.19
C GLN A 692 -16.58 -5.07 18.68
N ALA A 693 -15.81 -4.47 19.57
CA ALA A 693 -14.70 -3.60 19.22
C ALA A 693 -13.56 -4.36 18.52
N SER A 694 -13.21 -5.57 18.99
CA SER A 694 -12.24 -6.45 18.35
C SER A 694 -12.67 -6.84 16.93
N THR A 695 -13.96 -7.13 16.73
CA THR A 695 -14.52 -7.38 15.39
C THR A 695 -14.46 -6.14 14.49
N MET A 696 -14.71 -4.94 15.02
CA MET A 696 -14.59 -3.69 14.25
C MET A 696 -13.15 -3.44 13.83
N LEU A 697 -12.18 -3.67 14.71
CA LEU A 697 -10.75 -3.53 14.43
C LEU A 697 -10.27 -4.54 13.37
N SER A 698 -10.60 -5.82 13.53
CA SER A 698 -10.18 -6.88 12.59
C SER A 698 -10.75 -6.69 11.19
N ASN A 699 -11.97 -6.14 11.06
CA ASN A 699 -12.60 -5.82 9.79
C ASN A 699 -12.13 -4.50 9.17
N SER A 700 -11.31 -3.71 9.87
CA SER A 700 -10.81 -2.44 9.35
C SER A 700 -9.60 -2.66 8.45
N GLU A 701 -9.65 -2.02 7.29
CA GLU A 701 -8.57 -2.09 6.30
C GLU A 701 -7.52 -0.99 6.48
N PHE A 702 -7.79 0.02 7.32
CA PHE A 702 -6.85 1.09 7.60
C PHE A 702 -6.59 1.20 9.11
N ILE A 703 -5.37 0.84 9.52
CA ILE A 703 -4.97 0.89 10.93
C ILE A 703 -3.57 1.49 11.01
N VAL A 704 -3.41 2.56 11.78
CA VAL A 704 -2.11 3.11 12.14
C VAL A 704 -1.78 2.73 13.57
N MET A 705 -0.72 2.01 13.75
CA MET A 705 -0.20 1.55 15.03
C MET A 705 1.11 2.28 15.32
N LEU A 706 1.07 3.18 16.27
CA LEU A 706 2.25 3.84 16.84
C LEU A 706 2.82 2.97 17.97
N ASN A 707 3.72 3.52 18.80
CA ASN A 707 4.26 2.79 19.93
C ASN A 707 3.16 2.19 20.82
N GLN A 708 3.28 0.91 21.19
CA GLN A 708 2.28 0.15 21.94
C GLN A 708 2.85 -0.34 23.28
N ALA A 709 1.97 -0.51 24.28
CA ALA A 709 2.31 -1.18 25.53
C ALA A 709 2.63 -2.67 25.31
N ALA A 710 3.42 -3.27 26.20
CA ALA A 710 3.92 -4.65 26.02
C ALA A 710 2.78 -5.68 25.89
N GLY A 711 1.75 -5.60 26.75
CA GLY A 711 0.60 -6.52 26.69
C GLY A 711 -0.26 -6.35 25.42
N ASP A 712 -0.41 -5.13 24.98
CA ASP A 712 -1.22 -4.81 23.78
C ASP A 712 -0.59 -5.32 22.49
N ARG A 713 0.74 -5.28 22.41
CA ARG A 713 1.49 -5.73 21.21
C ARG A 713 1.25 -7.18 20.87
N GLU A 714 1.28 -8.06 21.86
CA GLU A 714 1.08 -9.50 21.65
C GLU A 714 -0.34 -9.80 21.17
N LYS A 715 -1.35 -9.16 21.81
CA LYS A 715 -2.76 -9.28 21.41
C LYS A 715 -2.98 -8.75 19.98
N LEU A 716 -2.40 -7.59 19.65
CA LEU A 716 -2.48 -7.00 18.31
C LEU A 716 -1.76 -7.86 17.25
N ALA A 717 -0.58 -8.39 17.59
CA ALA A 717 0.19 -9.24 16.68
C ALA A 717 -0.60 -10.50 16.32
N HIS A 718 -1.25 -11.11 17.28
CA HIS A 718 -2.11 -12.26 17.03
C HIS A 718 -3.36 -11.91 16.19
N LEU A 719 -4.02 -10.79 16.47
CA LEU A 719 -5.25 -10.38 15.78
C LEU A 719 -4.98 -9.96 14.33
N LEU A 720 -3.86 -9.28 14.07
CA LEU A 720 -3.54 -8.67 12.78
C LEU A 720 -2.45 -9.42 12.00
N ASN A 721 -1.98 -10.57 12.51
CA ASN A 721 -0.88 -11.39 11.96
C ASN A 721 0.41 -10.56 11.73
N ILE A 722 0.85 -9.84 12.75
CA ILE A 722 2.07 -9.03 12.73
C ILE A 722 3.27 -9.92 13.10
N SER A 723 4.34 -9.92 12.30
CA SER A 723 5.56 -10.68 12.59
C SER A 723 6.37 -10.07 13.75
N GLU A 724 7.31 -10.84 14.34
CA GLU A 724 8.20 -10.34 15.38
C GLU A 724 9.06 -9.15 14.88
N GLU A 725 9.54 -9.22 13.65
CA GLU A 725 10.30 -8.14 13.03
C GLU A 725 9.45 -6.89 12.84
N GLN A 726 8.21 -7.05 12.40
CA GLN A 726 7.26 -5.93 12.28
C GLN A 726 6.90 -5.35 13.65
N MET A 727 6.76 -6.19 14.69
CA MET A 727 6.50 -5.71 16.05
C MET A 727 7.61 -4.78 16.58
N SER A 728 8.84 -4.92 16.09
CA SER A 728 9.95 -4.03 16.49
C SER A 728 9.65 -2.56 16.20
N TYR A 729 8.87 -2.26 15.14
CA TYR A 729 8.49 -0.90 14.74
C TYR A 729 7.41 -0.26 15.62
N ILE A 730 6.73 -1.04 16.47
CA ILE A 730 5.75 -0.55 17.46
C ILE A 730 6.22 -0.81 18.89
N THR A 731 7.51 -1.20 19.06
CA THR A 731 8.16 -1.48 20.34
C THR A 731 9.17 -0.39 20.62
N ASN A 732 8.95 0.44 21.64
CA ASN A 732 9.81 1.57 21.99
C ASN A 732 10.12 2.49 20.79
N ALA A 733 9.17 2.61 19.88
CA ALA A 733 9.29 3.45 18.71
C ALA A 733 9.27 4.93 19.09
N ASP A 734 10.01 5.75 18.35
CA ASP A 734 9.97 7.19 18.48
C ASP A 734 8.58 7.75 18.12
N ALA A 735 8.26 8.93 18.64
CA ALA A 735 7.00 9.59 18.32
C ALA A 735 6.89 9.83 16.79
N GLY A 736 5.76 9.42 16.22
CA GLY A 736 5.52 9.48 14.77
C GLY A 736 6.04 8.28 13.98
N CYS A 737 6.59 7.26 14.64
CA CYS A 737 7.03 6.01 14.00
C CYS A 737 6.08 4.87 14.35
N GLY A 738 5.93 3.90 13.44
CA GLY A 738 5.04 2.77 13.67
C GLY A 738 4.78 1.88 12.46
N LEU A 739 3.62 1.24 12.45
CA LEU A 739 3.12 0.39 11.35
C LEU A 739 1.81 0.92 10.80
N ILE A 740 1.67 0.92 9.48
CA ILE A 740 0.41 1.19 8.77
C ILE A 740 -0.06 -0.08 8.11
N LYS A 741 -1.28 -0.52 8.47
CA LYS A 741 -2.05 -1.50 7.71
C LYS A 741 -2.94 -0.74 6.73
N TYR A 742 -2.82 -1.04 5.43
CA TYR A 742 -3.61 -0.46 4.36
C TYR A 742 -4.06 -1.57 3.40
N GLY A 743 -5.31 -1.98 3.48
CA GLY A 743 -5.80 -3.19 2.83
C GLY A 743 -5.04 -4.43 3.31
N SER A 744 -4.37 -5.09 2.40
CA SER A 744 -3.49 -6.24 2.69
C SER A 744 -2.04 -5.85 3.01
N ALA A 745 -1.66 -4.59 2.74
CA ALA A 745 -0.30 -4.12 3.02
C ALA A 745 -0.12 -3.76 4.50
N LEU A 746 1.04 -4.14 5.05
CA LEU A 746 1.46 -3.76 6.40
C LEU A 746 2.88 -3.21 6.33
N VAL A 747 3.02 -1.89 6.43
CA VAL A 747 4.24 -1.16 6.10
C VAL A 747 4.75 -0.39 7.32
N PRO A 748 6.04 -0.52 7.68
CA PRO A 748 6.64 0.32 8.72
C PRO A 748 6.85 1.74 8.18
N PHE A 749 6.55 2.74 9.03
CA PHE A 749 6.63 4.13 8.64
C PHE A 749 7.32 5.01 9.67
N VAL A 750 7.85 6.13 9.17
CA VAL A 750 8.44 7.23 9.95
C VAL A 750 7.80 8.53 9.48
N ASN A 751 7.20 9.27 10.39
CA ASN A 751 6.65 10.60 10.11
C ASN A 751 7.25 11.63 11.07
N HIS A 752 8.24 12.37 10.59
CA HIS A 752 8.82 13.52 11.28
C HIS A 752 8.43 14.79 10.56
N PHE A 753 7.43 15.49 11.11
CA PHE A 753 6.99 16.78 10.58
C PHE A 753 7.99 17.89 10.94
N PRO A 754 8.30 18.86 10.04
CA PRO A 754 9.27 19.92 10.32
C PRO A 754 8.82 20.85 11.47
N HIS A 755 9.62 20.95 12.53
CA HIS A 755 9.28 21.72 13.74
C HIS A 755 9.27 23.23 13.54
N ASN A 756 9.92 23.74 12.51
CA ASN A 756 10.02 25.18 12.21
C ASN A 756 8.81 25.76 11.47
N THR A 757 7.76 24.98 11.25
CA THR A 757 6.56 25.34 10.48
C THR A 757 5.44 25.89 11.37
N GLU A 758 4.55 26.73 10.80
CA GLU A 758 3.36 27.18 11.51
C GLU A 758 2.38 26.03 11.72
N LEU A 759 2.26 25.12 10.74
CA LEU A 759 1.44 23.91 10.84
C LEU A 759 1.88 23.02 12.00
N TYR A 760 3.19 22.80 12.21
CA TYR A 760 3.67 22.05 13.37
C TYR A 760 3.19 22.67 14.69
N ARG A 761 3.30 24.01 14.83
CA ARG A 761 2.88 24.71 16.05
C ARG A 761 1.37 24.66 16.30
N LEU A 762 0.56 24.48 15.26
CA LEU A 762 -0.89 24.30 15.37
C LEU A 762 -1.25 22.84 15.75
N MET A 763 -0.48 21.88 15.27
CA MET A 763 -0.78 20.45 15.46
C MET A 763 -0.17 19.86 16.74
N THR A 764 0.97 20.41 17.22
CA THR A 764 1.66 19.89 18.40
C THR A 764 0.84 20.04 19.68
N THR A 765 0.87 19.01 20.53
CA THR A 765 0.31 19.02 21.90
C THR A 765 1.39 19.12 22.96
N LYS A 766 2.68 19.19 22.55
CA LYS A 766 3.79 19.26 23.49
C LYS A 766 3.80 20.60 24.21
N PRO A 767 3.90 20.62 25.57
CA PRO A 767 4.00 21.84 26.34
C PRO A 767 5.22 22.67 25.90
N GLY A 768 5.01 23.97 25.65
CA GLY A 768 6.07 24.90 25.23
C GLY A 768 6.36 24.98 23.73
N GLU A 769 5.89 24.04 22.92
CA GLU A 769 6.11 24.05 21.46
C GLU A 769 4.90 24.59 20.66
N GLY A 770 3.71 24.59 21.25
CA GLY A 770 2.47 25.00 20.58
C GLY A 770 2.25 26.51 20.57
N ARG A 771 1.47 27.02 19.60
CA ARG A 771 1.05 28.42 19.49
C ARG A 771 0.27 28.90 20.73
N PHE A 772 -0.36 28.00 21.46
CA PHE A 772 -1.25 28.27 22.60
C PHE A 772 -0.63 27.97 23.97
N SER A 773 0.65 27.63 24.03
CA SER A 773 1.36 27.34 25.28
C SER A 773 1.65 28.57 26.14
N GLY A 774 1.30 29.76 25.72
CA GLY A 774 1.55 31.06 26.41
C GLY A 774 0.38 31.69 27.18
N GLY A 775 -0.71 30.97 27.41
CA GLY A 775 -1.90 31.61 27.96
C GLY A 775 -2.87 30.74 28.72
N ARG A 776 -2.39 29.99 29.72
CA ARG A 776 -3.24 29.51 30.83
C ARG A 776 -2.44 29.62 32.12
N ALA A 777 -2.45 30.81 32.74
CA ALA A 777 -2.23 30.98 34.15
C ALA A 777 -3.60 31.14 34.84
#